data_b009eb73b74689647da733d3ed89734d
#
_entry.id   b009eb73b74689647da733d3ed89734d
#
_cell.length_a   1.000
_cell.length_b   1.000
_cell.length_c   1.000
_cell.angle_alpha   90.00
_cell.angle_beta   90.00
_cell.angle_gamma   90.00
#
_symmetry.space_group_name_H-M   'P 1'
#
loop_
_entity.id
_entity.type
_entity.pdbx_description
1 polymer ?
#
loop_
_entity_poly.entity_id
_entity_poly.type
_entity_poly.pdbx_seq_one_letter_code
_entity_poly.pdbx_strand_id
1 'polypeptide(L)'
;MSWAKKGVLMVPNQTLLRLGVAAIALAPATALALPAPAFAQAMRIDLPAMPLDQALDRIEALTGVTINADPDAIDGVTSAPVLNAPDAFAAVRQAIGQASVAALRGEDGSITVVNDIVVVAQRDEAETDVLVDGATSSSRTGETLRDQPRNTQVISAKLLADQQAQTLPDALRNAGGVTVNTATVQGGVSYSVRGFNTGGAVNGLPTPSSSQFAAGSTQPIANVERLEVLKGPDAILLGGGSLGGTVNIVTKKPSAQERLYVSAEAGSYGMGRITVDANNALTDDKRLSGRIIATASDADRNFGGYRGTEDYLFAPSLRYKDEDTDFIASISAGDQIFGMVPYTIFNPATGKPYEIEAGKPIVGDKNQYIRITSTIYDLQVEQEVAPWLTLSAHGQHQDASVKIRQYSPFVVLSPDGLLLLSSSGVRQANKSDVIDGYARFEFETGPVEHKLIVGGMYYNSKVEGETADFSNGGEEIFVYNFLTGDMPLPPLPESYNFSDSAKSEQTSYYAQYLAKIGRLAVMASVRKNDSNSVVQFVGRDANEYSSNGAVTPTYGAMFDITDNLSVYGLLAYGFIPNFRTDRFLELLPDTETRNIEGGIKLDLFRDKVLLSASYFNLRQSNIRVNDPVNPFYEIALPGQVGEGLDVSITGEPLEGWQISGSYTRTEYSYLEPEISGTEVIMAPRDQYSLYTSYRHKVSEKVSAGLGAGVFGRSKAAVDRDGNDFIGATNQVDANAFLTVGPLDLNFGVRNLFDRLNYGVTPSTTYVPIGEPRSWRLTVGYRFF
;
A
#
# COMPACT_ATOMS: atom_id res chain seq x y z
N MET A 1 -31.59 24.70 -47.30
CA MET A 1 -30.65 25.59 -47.99
C MET A 1 -29.40 25.55 -47.14
N SER A 2 -28.47 24.68 -47.42
CA SER A 2 -27.43 24.69 -48.45
C SER A 2 -26.17 25.42 -48.00
N TRP A 3 -25.06 24.61 -47.81
CA TRP A 3 -23.64 24.89 -48.05
C TRP A 3 -22.88 25.54 -46.89
N ALA A 4 -21.65 25.15 -46.49
CA ALA A 4 -20.62 24.40 -47.23
C ALA A 4 -19.60 23.75 -46.29
N LYS A 5 -19.06 22.61 -46.72
CA LYS A 5 -17.80 21.98 -46.25
C LYS A 5 -16.61 22.91 -46.45
N LYS A 6 -15.70 23.00 -45.47
CA LYS A 6 -14.29 23.26 -45.75
C LYS A 6 -13.44 22.29 -44.92
N GLY A 7 -12.79 21.38 -45.63
CA GLY A 7 -11.73 20.57 -45.14
C GLY A 7 -10.47 21.44 -44.95
N VAL A 8 -9.71 21.16 -43.89
CA VAL A 8 -8.36 21.65 -43.69
C VAL A 8 -7.40 20.46 -43.62
N LEU A 9 -6.44 20.54 -44.47
CA LEU A 9 -5.36 19.59 -44.71
C LEU A 9 -4.59 19.25 -43.42
N MET A 10 -4.29 17.95 -43.27
CA MET A 10 -3.18 17.46 -42.43
C MET A 10 -1.87 17.93 -42.99
N VAL A 11 -1.02 18.48 -42.13
CA VAL A 11 0.41 18.60 -42.36
C VAL A 11 1.12 17.82 -41.25
N PRO A 12 1.95 16.81 -41.57
CA PRO A 12 2.68 16.08 -40.54
C PRO A 12 3.96 16.86 -40.21
N ASN A 13 4.06 17.32 -38.95
CA ASN A 13 5.32 17.88 -38.47
C ASN A 13 6.16 16.73 -37.86
N GLN A 14 7.12 16.27 -38.67
CA GLN A 14 8.26 15.49 -38.20
C GLN A 14 9.20 16.43 -37.45
N THR A 15 9.28 16.32 -36.14
CA THR A 15 10.37 16.90 -35.36
C THR A 15 11.19 15.78 -34.77
N LEU A 16 12.38 15.67 -35.30
CA LEU A 16 13.47 14.78 -34.96
C LEU A 16 13.76 14.72 -33.47
N LEU A 17 13.78 13.50 -32.94
CA LEU A 17 14.39 13.12 -31.66
C LEU A 17 15.88 13.47 -31.73
N ARG A 18 16.33 14.48 -31.03
CA ARG A 18 17.72 14.65 -30.63
C ARG A 18 17.91 14.11 -29.22
N LEU A 19 18.45 12.92 -29.15
CA LEU A 19 19.06 12.35 -27.95
C LEU A 19 20.29 13.18 -27.59
N GLY A 20 20.18 14.03 -26.58
CA GLY A 20 21.29 14.68 -25.93
C GLY A 20 21.84 13.77 -24.81
N VAL A 21 22.91 13.05 -25.11
CA VAL A 21 23.73 12.39 -24.10
C VAL A 21 24.48 13.48 -23.34
N ALA A 22 24.06 13.80 -22.12
CA ALA A 22 24.83 14.64 -21.21
C ALA A 22 25.94 13.77 -20.60
N ALA A 23 27.17 13.98 -21.07
CA ALA A 23 28.36 13.42 -20.44
C ALA A 23 28.55 14.07 -19.06
N ILE A 24 28.46 13.25 -18.01
CA ILE A 24 28.87 13.64 -16.67
C ILE A 24 30.39 13.60 -16.62
N ALA A 25 31.02 14.76 -16.55
CA ALA A 25 32.44 14.90 -16.33
C ALA A 25 32.78 14.50 -14.90
N LEU A 26 33.49 13.37 -14.72
CA LEU A 26 34.13 12.99 -13.49
C LEU A 26 35.34 13.89 -13.24
N ALA A 27 35.32 14.66 -12.17
CA ALA A 27 36.52 15.26 -11.59
C ALA A 27 37.33 14.19 -10.83
N PRO A 28 38.65 14.19 -10.87
CA PRO A 28 39.46 13.16 -10.20
C PRO A 28 39.51 13.42 -8.70
N ALA A 29 38.93 12.52 -7.92
CA ALA A 29 39.20 12.43 -6.48
C ALA A 29 40.55 11.77 -6.28
N THR A 30 41.46 12.48 -5.61
CA THR A 30 42.77 11.99 -5.17
C THR A 30 42.60 10.78 -4.24
N ALA A 31 43.08 9.63 -4.70
CA ALA A 31 43.09 8.40 -3.95
C ALA A 31 44.06 8.46 -2.79
N LEU A 32 43.56 8.39 -1.57
CA LEU A 32 44.33 7.95 -0.38
C LEU A 32 44.52 6.44 -0.50
N ALA A 33 45.74 6.02 -0.76
CA ALA A 33 46.12 4.61 -0.79
C ALA A 33 46.03 4.01 0.60
N LEU A 34 45.00 3.24 0.87
CA LEU A 34 44.96 2.25 1.94
C LEU A 34 45.57 0.94 1.39
N PRO A 35 46.34 0.17 2.19
CA PRO A 35 46.94 -1.08 1.72
C PRO A 35 45.83 -2.06 1.34
N ALA A 36 45.93 -2.58 0.13
CA ALA A 36 45.02 -3.60 -0.40
C ALA A 36 45.06 -4.86 0.50
N PRO A 37 43.93 -5.40 0.91
CA PRO A 37 43.90 -6.75 1.50
C PRO A 37 44.34 -7.73 0.41
N ALA A 38 45.19 -8.69 0.80
CA ALA A 38 45.63 -9.77 -0.09
C ALA A 38 44.42 -10.45 -0.71
N PHE A 39 44.34 -10.43 -2.04
CA PHE A 39 43.33 -11.16 -2.79
C PHE A 39 43.50 -12.66 -2.48
N ALA A 40 42.60 -13.22 -1.68
CA ALA A 40 42.38 -14.65 -1.68
C ALA A 40 42.00 -15.01 -3.11
N GLN A 41 42.67 -15.94 -3.74
CA GLN A 41 42.33 -16.47 -5.05
C GLN A 41 40.85 -16.92 -4.98
N ALA A 42 39.97 -16.26 -5.73
CA ALA A 42 38.56 -16.63 -5.80
C ALA A 42 38.51 -18.08 -6.32
N MET A 43 38.03 -18.98 -5.46
CA MET A 43 37.84 -20.38 -5.80
C MET A 43 36.70 -20.42 -6.82
N ARG A 44 36.98 -20.97 -8.00
CA ARG A 44 35.96 -21.16 -9.05
C ARG A 44 35.58 -22.62 -9.06
N ILE A 45 34.30 -22.91 -8.96
CA ILE A 45 33.75 -24.26 -8.85
C ILE A 45 33.10 -24.58 -10.19
N ASP A 46 33.56 -25.64 -10.83
CA ASP A 46 32.99 -26.19 -12.05
C ASP A 46 32.70 -27.66 -11.83
N LEU A 47 31.44 -28.10 -12.05
CA LEU A 47 31.01 -29.50 -11.95
C LEU A 47 30.10 -29.85 -13.12
N PRO A 48 30.27 -31.02 -13.74
CA PRO A 48 29.31 -31.52 -14.73
C PRO A 48 28.00 -31.95 -14.06
N ALA A 49 26.92 -32.04 -14.81
CA ALA A 49 25.67 -32.64 -14.34
C ALA A 49 25.91 -34.07 -13.82
N MET A 50 25.41 -34.38 -12.64
CA MET A 50 25.54 -35.64 -11.94
C MET A 50 24.35 -35.83 -10.97
N PRO A 51 24.14 -36.98 -10.31
CA PRO A 51 23.16 -37.09 -9.23
C PRO A 51 23.37 -35.96 -8.20
N LEU A 52 22.27 -35.33 -7.74
CA LEU A 52 22.35 -34.10 -6.93
C LEU A 52 23.05 -34.35 -5.59
N ASP A 53 22.84 -35.50 -4.95
CA ASP A 53 23.54 -35.96 -3.76
C ASP A 53 25.08 -35.90 -3.94
N GLN A 54 25.58 -36.47 -5.05
CA GLN A 54 27.00 -36.44 -5.38
C GLN A 54 27.53 -35.05 -5.71
N ALA A 55 26.70 -34.18 -6.31
CA ALA A 55 27.08 -32.81 -6.59
C ALA A 55 27.24 -32.01 -5.30
N LEU A 56 26.32 -32.17 -4.34
CA LEU A 56 26.37 -31.51 -3.03
C LEU A 56 27.59 -31.98 -2.22
N ASP A 57 27.82 -33.28 -2.12
CA ASP A 57 29.02 -33.84 -1.46
C ASP A 57 30.33 -33.27 -2.05
N ARG A 58 30.34 -33.08 -3.37
CA ARG A 58 31.52 -32.59 -4.05
C ARG A 58 31.74 -31.10 -3.84
N ILE A 59 30.66 -30.30 -3.76
CA ILE A 59 30.73 -28.89 -3.40
C ILE A 59 31.18 -28.74 -1.95
N GLU A 60 30.67 -29.56 -1.02
CA GLU A 60 31.10 -29.58 0.38
C GLU A 60 32.61 -29.91 0.48
N ALA A 61 33.07 -30.93 -0.18
CA ALA A 61 34.47 -31.36 -0.21
C ALA A 61 35.41 -30.27 -0.79
N LEU A 62 34.96 -29.51 -1.80
CA LEU A 62 35.75 -28.46 -2.44
C LEU A 62 35.79 -27.17 -1.61
N THR A 63 34.73 -26.86 -0.86
CA THR A 63 34.56 -25.57 -0.19
C THR A 63 34.76 -25.63 1.31
N GLY A 64 34.64 -26.82 1.91
CA GLY A 64 34.65 -27.00 3.37
C GLY A 64 33.41 -26.46 4.08
N VAL A 65 32.37 -26.07 3.30
CA VAL A 65 31.09 -25.57 3.84
C VAL A 65 30.17 -26.78 4.03
N THR A 66 29.66 -26.98 5.24
CA THR A 66 28.74 -28.10 5.54
C THR A 66 27.43 -27.91 4.77
N ILE A 67 27.06 -28.96 4.02
CA ILE A 67 25.81 -28.99 3.24
C ILE A 67 24.92 -30.11 3.79
N ASN A 68 23.80 -29.71 4.42
CA ASN A 68 22.79 -30.63 4.91
C ASN A 68 21.67 -30.74 3.86
N ALA A 69 21.45 -31.93 3.32
CA ALA A 69 20.36 -32.16 2.37
C ALA A 69 19.35 -33.15 2.96
N ASP A 70 18.07 -32.88 2.78
CA ASP A 70 17.02 -33.83 3.08
C ASP A 70 17.09 -34.98 2.04
N PRO A 71 17.35 -36.24 2.46
CA PRO A 71 17.50 -37.35 1.54
C PRO A 71 16.27 -37.55 0.67
N ASP A 72 15.07 -37.34 1.22
CA ASP A 72 13.79 -37.51 0.49
C ASP A 72 13.57 -36.41 -0.55
N ALA A 73 14.18 -35.23 -0.34
CA ALA A 73 14.07 -34.12 -1.27
C ALA A 73 15.01 -34.22 -2.48
N ILE A 74 16.12 -34.95 -2.37
CA ILE A 74 17.17 -35.00 -3.40
C ILE A 74 17.22 -36.35 -4.11
N ASP A 75 16.45 -37.37 -3.66
CA ASP A 75 16.47 -38.72 -4.25
C ASP A 75 16.01 -38.71 -5.71
N GLY A 76 16.83 -39.27 -6.57
CA GLY A 76 16.57 -39.35 -8.03
C GLY A 76 16.75 -38.01 -8.79
N VAL A 77 17.12 -36.91 -8.12
CA VAL A 77 17.35 -35.62 -8.75
C VAL A 77 18.72 -35.58 -9.42
N THR A 78 18.77 -35.08 -10.66
CA THR A 78 20.03 -34.83 -11.38
C THR A 78 20.38 -33.34 -11.33
N SER A 79 21.60 -33.01 -10.91
CA SER A 79 22.06 -31.62 -10.85
C SER A 79 22.21 -31.00 -12.23
N ALA A 80 21.95 -29.68 -12.31
CA ALA A 80 22.44 -28.90 -13.44
C ALA A 80 23.98 -28.78 -13.38
N PRO A 81 24.68 -28.51 -14.51
CA PRO A 81 26.10 -28.25 -14.49
C PRO A 81 26.41 -26.97 -13.72
N VAL A 82 27.39 -26.99 -12.83
CA VAL A 82 27.91 -25.82 -12.13
C VAL A 82 29.03 -25.22 -12.96
N LEU A 83 28.91 -23.95 -13.31
CA LEU A 83 29.89 -23.26 -14.13
C LEU A 83 30.38 -21.99 -13.43
N ASN A 84 31.70 -21.96 -13.16
CA ASN A 84 32.38 -20.78 -12.65
C ASN A 84 31.74 -20.18 -11.37
N ALA A 85 31.18 -21.02 -10.49
CA ALA A 85 30.55 -20.55 -9.26
C ALA A 85 31.58 -19.94 -8.29
N PRO A 86 31.33 -18.73 -7.74
CA PRO A 86 32.30 -18.02 -6.91
C PRO A 86 32.39 -18.52 -5.47
N ASP A 87 31.38 -19.22 -4.97
CA ASP A 87 31.30 -19.76 -3.60
C ASP A 87 30.43 -21.03 -3.54
N ALA A 88 30.40 -21.68 -2.36
CA ALA A 88 29.62 -22.89 -2.13
C ALA A 88 28.13 -22.69 -2.38
N PHE A 89 27.55 -21.58 -1.93
CA PHE A 89 26.12 -21.30 -2.05
C PHE A 89 25.70 -21.09 -3.52
N ALA A 90 26.50 -20.33 -4.28
CA ALA A 90 26.29 -20.17 -5.72
C ALA A 90 26.42 -21.50 -6.47
N ALA A 91 27.38 -22.37 -6.07
CA ALA A 91 27.54 -23.68 -6.65
C ALA A 91 26.35 -24.61 -6.36
N VAL A 92 25.83 -24.59 -5.12
CA VAL A 92 24.63 -25.37 -4.74
C VAL A 92 23.41 -24.87 -5.51
N ARG A 93 23.19 -23.56 -5.60
CA ARG A 93 22.07 -22.97 -6.37
C ARG A 93 22.13 -23.35 -7.85
N GLN A 94 23.33 -23.33 -8.46
CA GLN A 94 23.47 -23.78 -9.85
C GLN A 94 23.24 -25.29 -9.99
N ALA A 95 23.73 -26.09 -9.03
CA ALA A 95 23.54 -27.55 -9.05
C ALA A 95 22.06 -27.95 -8.91
N ILE A 96 21.31 -27.26 -8.09
CA ILE A 96 19.87 -27.45 -7.93
C ILE A 96 19.14 -27.15 -9.25
N GLY A 97 19.53 -26.11 -9.96
CA GLY A 97 18.93 -25.72 -11.24
C GLY A 97 17.42 -25.48 -11.11
N GLN A 98 16.63 -26.29 -11.82
CA GLN A 98 15.16 -26.27 -11.82
C GLN A 98 14.54 -27.42 -10.99
N ALA A 99 15.32 -28.10 -10.17
CA ALA A 99 14.78 -29.14 -9.30
C ALA A 99 13.86 -28.47 -8.22
N SER A 100 12.81 -29.17 -7.80
CA SER A 100 11.88 -28.72 -6.76
C SER A 100 12.51 -28.74 -5.36
N VAL A 101 13.72 -28.21 -5.24
CA VAL A 101 14.49 -28.08 -4.01
C VAL A 101 15.11 -26.69 -3.91
N ALA A 102 15.25 -26.19 -2.71
CA ALA A 102 15.84 -24.87 -2.46
C ALA A 102 17.05 -24.98 -1.52
N ALA A 103 18.02 -24.08 -1.71
CA ALA A 103 19.19 -23.94 -0.85
C ALA A 103 18.99 -22.81 0.15
N LEU A 104 19.13 -23.09 1.44
CA LEU A 104 19.10 -22.15 2.53
C LEU A 104 20.49 -22.00 3.13
N ARG A 105 20.88 -20.76 3.47
CA ARG A 105 22.13 -20.51 4.21
C ARG A 105 21.83 -20.44 5.69
N GLY A 106 22.45 -21.30 6.50
CA GLY A 106 22.39 -21.24 7.96
C GLY A 106 23.20 -20.07 8.53
N GLU A 107 22.85 -19.60 9.74
CA GLU A 107 23.58 -18.54 10.46
C GLU A 107 25.04 -18.94 10.77
N ASP A 108 25.32 -20.21 10.86
CA ASP A 108 26.65 -20.82 11.06
C ASP A 108 27.47 -20.93 9.77
N GLY A 109 26.94 -20.49 8.65
CA GLY A 109 27.53 -20.59 7.32
C GLY A 109 27.31 -21.92 6.63
N SER A 110 26.55 -22.85 7.22
CA SER A 110 26.12 -24.10 6.57
C SER A 110 25.09 -23.82 5.46
N ILE A 111 24.91 -24.79 4.55
CA ILE A 111 23.89 -24.71 3.52
C ILE A 111 22.95 -25.90 3.75
N THR A 112 21.63 -25.64 3.81
CA THR A 112 20.60 -26.67 3.91
C THR A 112 19.85 -26.74 2.60
N VAL A 113 19.77 -27.92 2.00
CA VAL A 113 18.97 -28.19 0.79
C VAL A 113 17.73 -28.95 1.22
N VAL A 114 16.57 -28.34 0.99
CA VAL A 114 15.27 -28.88 1.39
C VAL A 114 14.31 -28.85 0.21
N ASN A 115 13.22 -29.57 0.30
CA ASN A 115 12.17 -29.50 -0.70
C ASN A 115 11.65 -28.06 -0.81
N ASP A 116 11.49 -27.51 -2.02
CA ASP A 116 11.08 -26.13 -2.28
C ASP A 116 9.74 -25.79 -1.60
N ILE A 117 8.86 -26.77 -1.46
CA ILE A 117 7.59 -26.65 -0.73
C ILE A 117 7.81 -26.38 0.77
N VAL A 118 8.88 -26.92 1.37
CA VAL A 118 9.22 -26.67 2.79
C VAL A 118 9.77 -25.25 3.00
N VAL A 119 10.50 -24.73 2.02
CA VAL A 119 11.07 -23.36 2.08
C VAL A 119 9.98 -22.30 2.06
N VAL A 120 8.95 -22.48 1.21
CA VAL A 120 7.80 -21.55 1.17
C VAL A 120 6.95 -21.64 2.45
N ALA A 121 6.96 -22.79 3.15
CA ALA A 121 6.25 -22.95 4.43
C ALA A 121 6.98 -22.36 5.66
N GLN A 122 8.28 -22.08 5.58
CA GLN A 122 9.09 -21.64 6.74
C GLN A 122 9.33 -20.13 6.85
N ARG A 123 9.00 -19.31 5.86
CA ARG A 123 9.25 -17.89 5.92
C ARG A 123 7.96 -17.06 5.93
N ASP A 124 7.51 -16.64 7.11
CA ASP A 124 6.76 -15.40 7.29
C ASP A 124 7.78 -14.24 7.20
N GLU A 125 8.42 -14.07 6.02
CA GLU A 125 9.50 -13.10 5.79
C GLU A 125 9.11 -11.69 6.26
N ALA A 126 7.87 -11.29 6.04
CA ALA A 126 7.39 -9.98 6.43
C ALA A 126 7.25 -9.78 7.95
N GLU A 127 7.20 -10.86 8.76
CA GLU A 127 7.16 -10.77 10.22
C GLU A 127 8.55 -10.72 10.85
N THR A 128 9.58 -11.22 10.16
CA THR A 128 10.96 -11.30 10.63
C THR A 128 11.88 -10.29 9.96
N ASP A 129 11.64 -9.99 8.69
CA ASP A 129 12.51 -9.20 7.84
C ASP A 129 11.87 -7.89 7.38
N VAL A 130 12.70 -6.89 7.13
CA VAL A 130 12.26 -5.61 6.56
C VAL A 130 12.15 -5.70 5.04
N LEU A 131 13.05 -6.44 4.39
CA LEU A 131 12.97 -6.76 2.96
C LEU A 131 12.12 -8.02 2.76
N VAL A 132 11.13 -7.93 1.91
CA VAL A 132 10.24 -9.03 1.50
C VAL A 132 10.39 -9.21 0.01
N ASP A 133 10.79 -10.40 -0.45
CA ASP A 133 11.15 -10.63 -1.85
C ASP A 133 9.96 -10.64 -2.81
N GLY A 134 8.78 -10.97 -2.35
CA GLY A 134 7.61 -11.10 -3.21
C GLY A 134 6.43 -10.22 -2.81
N ALA A 135 5.78 -9.60 -3.79
CA ALA A 135 4.50 -8.93 -3.62
C ALA A 135 3.44 -9.63 -4.47
N THR A 136 2.52 -10.34 -3.85
CA THR A 136 1.50 -11.15 -4.54
C THR A 136 0.52 -10.34 -5.35
N SER A 137 0.22 -9.09 -4.93
CA SER A 137 -0.67 -8.20 -5.66
C SER A 137 -0.02 -7.57 -6.88
N SER A 138 1.31 -7.45 -6.89
CA SER A 138 2.03 -6.83 -8.01
C SER A 138 2.24 -7.76 -9.20
N SER A 139 2.14 -9.08 -8.97
CA SER A 139 2.28 -10.06 -10.04
C SER A 139 1.55 -11.35 -9.67
N ARG A 140 0.74 -11.87 -10.59
CA ARG A 140 0.16 -13.22 -10.52
C ARG A 140 1.09 -14.27 -11.10
N THR A 141 2.23 -13.84 -11.65
CA THR A 141 3.25 -14.70 -12.24
C THR A 141 4.22 -15.30 -11.23
N GLY A 142 4.16 -14.84 -9.95
CA GLY A 142 5.05 -15.30 -8.89
C GLY A 142 6.46 -14.69 -8.93
N GLU A 143 6.69 -13.66 -9.76
CA GLU A 143 7.99 -13.00 -9.83
C GLU A 143 8.30 -12.22 -8.56
N THR A 144 9.57 -12.22 -8.18
CA THR A 144 10.08 -11.41 -7.05
C THR A 144 9.92 -9.91 -7.32
N LEU A 145 10.00 -9.07 -6.29
CA LEU A 145 9.98 -7.60 -6.47
C LEU A 145 11.07 -7.11 -7.42
N ARG A 146 12.22 -7.79 -7.39
CA ARG A 146 13.34 -7.47 -8.26
C ARG A 146 13.03 -7.74 -9.73
N ASP A 147 12.36 -8.86 -10.02
CA ASP A 147 12.15 -9.36 -11.39
C ASP A 147 10.91 -8.77 -12.08
N GLN A 148 10.15 -7.93 -11.38
CA GLN A 148 8.96 -7.27 -11.94
C GLN A 148 9.33 -5.95 -12.66
N PRO A 149 8.88 -5.71 -13.90
CA PRO A 149 9.15 -4.46 -14.62
C PRO A 149 8.24 -3.31 -14.16
N ARG A 150 8.20 -3.04 -12.84
CA ARG A 150 7.42 -1.97 -12.20
C ARG A 150 7.99 -1.57 -10.84
N ASN A 151 7.58 -0.39 -10.38
CA ASN A 151 7.90 0.08 -9.04
C ASN A 151 6.81 -0.37 -8.06
N THR A 152 7.17 -1.28 -7.17
CA THR A 152 6.34 -1.73 -6.04
C THR A 152 7.15 -1.59 -4.76
N GLN A 153 6.56 -1.01 -3.73
CA GLN A 153 7.18 -0.91 -2.41
C GLN A 153 6.41 -1.76 -1.41
N VAL A 154 7.12 -2.55 -0.63
CA VAL A 154 6.56 -3.38 0.44
C VAL A 154 6.97 -2.82 1.79
N ILE A 155 6.00 -2.76 2.71
CA ILE A 155 6.18 -2.35 4.10
C ILE A 155 5.83 -3.56 4.96
N SER A 156 6.83 -4.19 5.56
CA SER A 156 6.67 -5.44 6.30
C SER A 156 6.08 -5.24 7.69
N ALA A 157 5.45 -6.28 8.27
CA ALA A 157 4.98 -6.29 9.66
C ALA A 157 6.13 -6.01 10.64
N LYS A 158 7.35 -6.48 10.33
CA LYS A 158 8.56 -6.19 11.12
C LYS A 158 8.82 -4.70 11.23
N LEU A 159 8.81 -3.97 10.11
CA LEU A 159 9.00 -2.51 10.10
C LEU A 159 7.88 -1.80 10.86
N LEU A 160 6.62 -2.25 10.67
CA LEU A 160 5.46 -1.69 11.37
C LEU A 160 5.54 -1.88 12.89
N ALA A 161 5.96 -3.06 13.34
CA ALA A 161 6.13 -3.38 14.75
C ALA A 161 7.27 -2.55 15.37
N ASP A 162 8.40 -2.40 14.65
CA ASP A 162 9.54 -1.60 15.11
C ASP A 162 9.14 -0.13 15.32
N GLN A 163 8.37 0.44 14.41
CA GLN A 163 7.87 1.81 14.47
C GLN A 163 6.63 1.96 15.36
N GLN A 164 6.10 0.87 15.94
CA GLN A 164 4.84 0.85 16.70
C GLN A 164 3.70 1.55 15.93
N ALA A 165 3.57 1.25 14.62
CA ALA A 165 2.49 1.78 13.79
C ALA A 165 1.13 1.32 14.33
N GLN A 166 0.18 2.24 14.46
CA GLN A 166 -1.15 1.98 15.03
C GLN A 166 -2.22 1.94 13.96
N THR A 167 -2.01 2.70 12.89
CA THR A 167 -3.00 2.93 11.84
C THR A 167 -2.35 2.73 10.46
N LEU A 168 -3.19 2.51 9.45
CA LEU A 168 -2.73 2.46 8.06
C LEU A 168 -2.03 3.77 7.60
N PRO A 169 -2.50 4.98 7.95
CA PRO A 169 -1.74 6.21 7.75
C PRO A 169 -0.33 6.19 8.34
N ASP A 170 -0.17 5.66 9.57
CA ASP A 170 1.15 5.51 10.19
C ASP A 170 2.08 4.61 9.38
N ALA A 171 1.55 3.54 8.83
CA ALA A 171 2.30 2.61 8.01
C ALA A 171 2.72 3.22 6.67
N LEU A 172 1.77 3.89 5.99
CA LEU A 172 1.96 4.44 4.65
C LEU A 172 2.93 5.61 4.57
N ARG A 173 3.26 6.26 5.70
CA ARG A 173 4.31 7.30 5.72
C ARG A 173 5.70 6.77 5.31
N ASN A 174 5.92 5.44 5.32
CA ASN A 174 7.13 4.80 4.84
C ASN A 174 7.18 4.70 3.30
N ALA A 175 6.04 4.83 2.63
CA ALA A 175 5.96 4.70 1.18
C ALA A 175 6.19 6.05 0.49
N GLY A 176 7.20 6.13 -0.37
CA GLY A 176 7.47 7.31 -1.18
C GLY A 176 6.34 7.61 -2.15
N GLY A 177 6.01 8.90 -2.30
CA GLY A 177 4.95 9.35 -3.20
C GLY A 177 3.52 9.06 -2.72
N VAL A 178 3.33 8.51 -1.52
CA VAL A 178 2.00 8.31 -0.93
C VAL A 178 1.64 9.50 -0.05
N THR A 179 0.52 10.13 -0.35
CA THR A 179 -0.05 11.19 0.47
C THR A 179 -1.33 10.68 1.12
N VAL A 180 -1.40 10.79 2.44
CA VAL A 180 -2.64 10.57 3.18
C VAL A 180 -3.45 11.85 3.17
N ASN A 181 -4.61 11.80 2.56
CA ASN A 181 -5.50 12.95 2.42
C ASN A 181 -6.63 12.84 3.44
N THR A 182 -6.72 13.81 4.32
CA THR A 182 -7.83 13.94 5.27
C THR A 182 -8.78 15.00 4.74
N ALA A 183 -9.56 14.62 3.74
CA ALA A 183 -10.31 15.58 2.91
C ALA A 183 -11.51 16.20 3.61
N THR A 184 -12.02 15.63 4.68
CA THR A 184 -13.26 16.08 5.33
C THR A 184 -13.22 15.93 6.84
N VAL A 185 -14.02 16.76 7.52
CA VAL A 185 -14.33 16.64 8.95
C VAL A 185 -14.86 15.26 9.31
N GLN A 186 -15.40 14.57 8.33
CA GLN A 186 -15.97 13.22 8.46
C GLN A 186 -14.93 12.12 8.68
N GLY A 187 -13.65 12.48 8.83
CA GLY A 187 -12.59 11.51 9.17
C GLY A 187 -12.30 10.47 8.11
N GLY A 188 -12.84 10.63 6.91
CA GLY A 188 -12.52 9.77 5.78
C GLY A 188 -11.04 9.94 5.42
N VAL A 189 -10.31 8.83 5.41
CA VAL A 189 -8.92 8.81 4.97
C VAL A 189 -8.90 8.27 3.56
N SER A 190 -8.43 9.09 2.62
CA SER A 190 -8.11 8.67 1.27
C SER A 190 -6.60 8.75 1.03
N TYR A 191 -6.14 8.03 0.05
CA TYR A 191 -4.73 8.03 -0.32
C TYR A 191 -4.58 8.48 -1.75
N SER A 192 -3.52 9.21 -2.02
CA SER A 192 -3.04 9.44 -3.38
C SER A 192 -1.63 8.88 -3.52
N VAL A 193 -1.33 8.29 -4.66
CA VAL A 193 0.00 7.85 -5.05
C VAL A 193 0.45 8.74 -6.19
N ARG A 194 1.62 9.37 -6.04
CA ARG A 194 2.16 10.34 -7.02
C ARG A 194 1.17 11.48 -7.33
N GLY A 195 0.34 11.89 -6.34
CA GLY A 195 -0.69 12.94 -6.48
C GLY A 195 -2.00 12.51 -7.16
N PHE A 196 -2.17 11.25 -7.51
CA PHE A 196 -3.37 10.71 -8.15
C PHE A 196 -4.12 9.78 -7.21
N ASN A 197 -5.44 9.77 -7.30
CA ASN A 197 -6.28 8.89 -6.50
C ASN A 197 -5.88 7.43 -6.67
N THR A 198 -5.94 6.68 -5.58
CA THR A 198 -5.51 5.29 -5.53
C THR A 198 -6.63 4.37 -5.09
N GLY A 199 -6.61 3.15 -5.58
CA GLY A 199 -7.48 2.06 -5.13
C GLY A 199 -6.97 1.40 -3.86
N GLY A 200 -7.89 0.78 -3.11
CA GLY A 200 -7.56 -0.08 -1.98
C GLY A 200 -7.83 -1.55 -2.32
N ALA A 201 -7.04 -2.44 -1.72
CA ALA A 201 -7.25 -3.88 -1.79
C ALA A 201 -6.97 -4.55 -0.45
N VAL A 202 -7.58 -5.71 -0.24
CA VAL A 202 -7.25 -6.64 0.83
C VAL A 202 -6.98 -8.00 0.20
N ASN A 203 -5.82 -8.58 0.49
CA ASN A 203 -5.35 -9.84 -0.09
C ASN A 203 -5.42 -9.90 -1.62
N GLY A 204 -5.20 -8.77 -2.31
CA GLY A 204 -5.23 -8.67 -3.77
C GLY A 204 -6.60 -8.52 -4.40
N LEU A 205 -7.68 -8.45 -3.63
CA LEU A 205 -9.02 -8.17 -4.13
C LEU A 205 -9.44 -6.72 -3.85
N PRO A 206 -10.10 -6.05 -4.81
CA PRO A 206 -10.51 -4.65 -4.66
C PRO A 206 -11.51 -4.48 -3.52
N THR A 207 -11.35 -3.40 -2.75
CA THR A 207 -12.32 -2.96 -1.74
C THR A 207 -13.25 -1.90 -2.30
N PRO A 208 -14.48 -1.73 -1.75
CA PRO A 208 -15.42 -0.72 -2.24
C PRO A 208 -14.80 0.68 -2.23
N SER A 209 -14.71 1.32 -3.39
CA SER A 209 -14.18 2.68 -3.55
C SER A 209 -15.22 3.77 -3.29
N SER A 210 -16.48 3.41 -3.15
CA SER A 210 -17.61 4.34 -3.08
C SER A 210 -17.84 4.94 -1.69
N SER A 211 -17.19 4.44 -0.65
CA SER A 211 -17.25 5.05 0.68
C SER A 211 -16.04 5.95 0.89
N GLN A 212 -16.26 7.14 1.43
CA GLN A 212 -15.21 8.01 1.97
C GLN A 212 -14.38 7.30 3.07
N PHE A 213 -14.83 6.11 3.45
CA PHE A 213 -14.22 5.20 4.42
C PHE A 213 -13.79 3.96 3.65
N ALA A 214 -12.57 3.98 3.13
CA ALA A 214 -11.99 2.79 2.51
C ALA A 214 -12.03 1.62 3.50
N ALA A 215 -12.56 0.48 3.09
CA ALA A 215 -12.66 -0.71 3.95
C ALA A 215 -11.30 -1.14 4.53
N GLY A 216 -10.22 -0.86 3.82
CA GLY A 216 -8.85 -1.06 4.29
C GLY A 216 -8.46 -0.21 5.50
N SER A 217 -9.13 0.94 5.76
CA SER A 217 -8.85 1.77 6.94
C SER A 217 -9.35 1.14 8.24
N THR A 218 -10.18 0.11 8.15
CA THR A 218 -10.73 -0.61 9.30
C THR A 218 -9.96 -1.88 9.66
N GLN A 219 -8.89 -2.21 8.92
CA GLN A 219 -8.03 -3.34 9.27
C GLN A 219 -6.99 -2.89 10.30
N PRO A 220 -7.10 -3.34 11.56
CA PRO A 220 -6.07 -3.08 12.56
C PRO A 220 -4.73 -3.65 12.12
N ILE A 221 -3.67 -2.90 12.38
CA ILE A 221 -2.29 -3.28 12.02
C ILE A 221 -1.89 -4.64 12.59
N ALA A 222 -2.47 -5.07 13.68
CA ALA A 222 -2.20 -6.37 14.32
C ALA A 222 -2.36 -7.57 13.36
N ASN A 223 -3.33 -7.51 12.41
CA ASN A 223 -3.58 -8.55 11.41
C ASN A 223 -2.86 -8.28 10.06
N VAL A 224 -2.03 -7.28 9.97
CA VAL A 224 -1.30 -6.96 8.73
C VAL A 224 0.02 -7.71 8.71
N GLU A 225 0.24 -8.53 7.69
CA GLU A 225 1.51 -9.17 7.38
C GLU A 225 2.43 -8.18 6.65
N ARG A 226 1.89 -7.49 5.65
CA ARG A 226 2.58 -6.44 4.90
C ARG A 226 1.61 -5.53 4.17
N LEU A 227 2.10 -4.34 3.83
CA LEU A 227 1.43 -3.46 2.87
C LEU A 227 2.21 -3.45 1.58
N GLU A 228 1.52 -3.56 0.47
CA GLU A 228 2.09 -3.47 -0.86
C GLU A 228 1.57 -2.18 -1.52
N VAL A 229 2.48 -1.31 -1.91
CA VAL A 229 2.17 -0.06 -2.61
C VAL A 229 2.63 -0.19 -4.04
N LEU A 230 1.68 -0.46 -4.92
CA LEU A 230 1.91 -0.52 -6.37
C LEU A 230 1.79 0.89 -6.93
N LYS A 231 2.81 1.37 -7.62
CA LYS A 231 2.86 2.73 -8.18
C LYS A 231 2.53 2.73 -9.67
N GLY A 232 1.66 3.65 -10.06
CA GLY A 232 1.08 3.68 -11.40
C GLY A 232 -0.19 2.83 -11.54
N PRO A 233 -0.96 3.00 -12.63
CA PRO A 233 -2.20 2.27 -12.83
C PRO A 233 -1.96 0.76 -12.91
N ASP A 234 -2.78 -0.01 -12.22
CA ASP A 234 -2.76 -1.47 -12.22
C ASP A 234 -4.15 -2.04 -12.47
N ALA A 235 -4.65 -1.79 -13.65
CA ALA A 235 -5.97 -2.26 -14.04
C ALA A 235 -6.04 -3.79 -14.13
N ILE A 236 -4.90 -4.48 -14.30
CA ILE A 236 -4.90 -5.94 -14.48
C ILE A 236 -5.24 -6.69 -13.20
N LEU A 237 -4.76 -6.19 -12.06
CA LEU A 237 -4.99 -6.84 -10.79
C LEU A 237 -6.31 -6.46 -10.16
N LEU A 238 -6.67 -5.18 -10.19
CA LEU A 238 -7.81 -4.65 -9.44
C LEU A 238 -8.97 -4.17 -10.30
N GLY A 239 -8.86 -4.21 -11.61
CA GLY A 239 -9.89 -3.69 -12.51
C GLY A 239 -9.86 -2.17 -12.62
N GLY A 240 -11.05 -1.55 -12.66
CA GLY A 240 -11.18 -0.09 -12.61
C GLY A 240 -10.96 0.45 -11.18
N GLY A 241 -10.52 1.71 -11.05
CA GLY A 241 -10.44 2.38 -9.75
C GLY A 241 -9.04 2.74 -9.27
N SER A 242 -7.98 2.33 -9.98
CA SER A 242 -6.60 2.66 -9.65
C SER A 242 -5.99 3.59 -10.70
N LEU A 243 -5.87 4.87 -10.40
CA LEU A 243 -5.27 5.87 -11.29
C LEU A 243 -3.78 6.08 -10.98
N GLY A 244 -3.46 6.41 -9.73
CA GLY A 244 -2.08 6.67 -9.29
C GLY A 244 -1.36 5.42 -8.81
N GLY A 245 -2.11 4.41 -8.41
CA GLY A 245 -1.58 3.18 -7.84
C GLY A 245 -2.58 2.45 -6.97
N THR A 246 -2.10 1.45 -6.25
CA THR A 246 -2.92 0.64 -5.33
C THR A 246 -2.19 0.43 -4.02
N VAL A 247 -2.94 0.53 -2.92
CA VAL A 247 -2.50 0.08 -1.60
C VAL A 247 -3.20 -1.23 -1.28
N ASN A 248 -2.43 -2.32 -1.25
CA ASN A 248 -2.93 -3.65 -0.89
C ASN A 248 -2.50 -4.02 0.53
N ILE A 249 -3.47 -4.39 1.36
CA ILE A 249 -3.25 -4.93 2.70
C ILE A 249 -3.22 -6.45 2.59
N VAL A 250 -2.09 -7.06 2.91
CA VAL A 250 -1.98 -8.51 3.02
C VAL A 250 -2.11 -8.90 4.49
N THR A 251 -3.06 -9.78 4.79
CA THR A 251 -3.32 -10.25 6.14
C THR A 251 -2.43 -11.43 6.50
N LYS A 252 -2.13 -11.57 7.79
CA LYS A 252 -1.35 -12.69 8.33
C LYS A 252 -2.05 -14.01 8.08
N LYS A 253 -1.29 -15.02 7.62
CA LYS A 253 -1.76 -16.36 7.27
C LYS A 253 -1.36 -17.38 8.33
N PRO A 254 -2.11 -18.50 8.49
CA PRO A 254 -1.65 -19.63 9.28
C PRO A 254 -0.42 -20.29 8.67
N SER A 255 0.47 -20.77 9.52
CA SER A 255 1.67 -21.54 9.13
C SER A 255 1.86 -22.76 10.05
N ALA A 256 2.73 -23.67 9.65
CA ALA A 256 3.06 -24.85 10.45
C ALA A 256 3.93 -24.52 11.69
N GLN A 257 4.42 -23.29 11.79
CA GLN A 257 5.27 -22.85 12.89
C GLN A 257 4.42 -22.57 14.14
N GLU A 258 4.80 -23.17 15.26
CA GLU A 258 4.17 -22.90 16.55
C GLU A 258 4.55 -21.50 17.05
N ARG A 259 3.56 -20.71 17.43
CA ARG A 259 3.72 -19.36 17.94
C ARG A 259 2.58 -18.98 18.86
N LEU A 260 2.91 -18.51 20.05
CA LEU A 260 1.98 -17.75 20.88
C LEU A 260 2.69 -16.49 21.37
N TYR A 261 2.26 -15.36 20.85
CA TYR A 261 2.76 -14.05 21.21
C TYR A 261 1.65 -13.22 21.86
N VAL A 262 1.93 -12.69 23.03
CA VAL A 262 0.99 -11.78 23.74
C VAL A 262 1.73 -10.49 24.01
N SER A 263 1.14 -9.35 23.63
CA SER A 263 1.70 -8.03 23.91
C SER A 263 0.70 -7.12 24.60
N ALA A 264 1.23 -6.25 25.47
CA ALA A 264 0.52 -5.14 26.09
C ALA A 264 1.23 -3.84 25.73
N GLU A 265 0.44 -2.82 25.41
CA GLU A 265 0.95 -1.50 25.08
C GLU A 265 0.32 -0.45 25.98
N ALA A 266 1.09 0.57 26.34
CA ALA A 266 0.63 1.77 27.01
C ALA A 266 1.24 3.00 26.33
N GLY A 267 0.51 4.11 26.32
CA GLY A 267 0.99 5.31 25.63
C GLY A 267 0.34 6.60 26.10
N SER A 268 0.72 7.70 25.42
CA SER A 268 0.13 9.01 25.64
C SER A 268 -1.39 8.97 25.49
N TYR A 269 -2.08 9.90 26.12
CA TYR A 269 -3.54 10.11 26.05
C TYR A 269 -4.38 8.99 26.70
N GLY A 270 -3.78 8.23 27.63
CA GLY A 270 -4.44 7.09 28.31
C GLY A 270 -4.59 5.85 27.42
N MET A 271 -3.80 5.74 26.34
CA MET A 271 -3.88 4.60 25.42
C MET A 271 -3.39 3.32 26.11
N GLY A 272 -4.20 2.27 26.01
CA GLY A 272 -3.87 0.90 26.34
C GLY A 272 -4.29 -0.05 25.23
N ARG A 273 -3.47 -1.09 24.94
CA ARG A 273 -3.80 -2.14 23.96
C ARG A 273 -3.29 -3.48 24.44
N ILE A 274 -4.05 -4.53 24.15
CA ILE A 274 -3.62 -5.92 24.31
C ILE A 274 -3.79 -6.61 22.95
N THR A 275 -2.77 -7.38 22.55
CA THR A 275 -2.81 -8.19 21.33
C THR A 275 -2.40 -9.62 21.66
N VAL A 276 -3.12 -10.59 21.07
CA VAL A 276 -2.79 -12.02 21.10
C VAL A 276 -2.66 -12.48 19.66
N ASP A 277 -1.56 -13.15 19.34
CA ASP A 277 -1.29 -13.79 18.06
C ASP A 277 -0.86 -15.23 18.32
N ALA A 278 -1.79 -16.15 18.05
CA ALA A 278 -1.63 -17.59 18.27
C ALA A 278 -1.71 -18.34 16.95
N ASN A 279 -0.68 -19.08 16.61
CA ASN A 279 -0.55 -19.87 15.38
C ASN A 279 0.00 -21.25 15.70
N ASN A 280 -0.58 -22.31 15.10
CA ASN A 280 -0.09 -23.67 15.29
C ASN A 280 -0.53 -24.60 14.15
N ALA A 281 0.26 -25.66 13.91
CA ALA A 281 -0.20 -26.81 13.19
C ALA A 281 -1.28 -27.55 14.00
N LEU A 282 -2.38 -27.93 13.34
CA LEU A 282 -3.52 -28.62 13.97
C LEU A 282 -3.47 -30.13 13.75
N THR A 283 -2.60 -30.62 12.86
CA THR A 283 -2.39 -32.02 12.52
C THR A 283 -0.91 -32.40 12.61
N ASP A 284 -0.62 -33.66 12.91
CA ASP A 284 0.75 -34.16 13.06
C ASP A 284 1.56 -34.07 11.76
N ASP A 285 0.91 -34.19 10.61
CA ASP A 285 1.52 -34.01 9.27
C ASP A 285 1.72 -32.53 8.89
N LYS A 286 1.34 -31.61 9.78
CA LYS A 286 1.48 -30.15 9.62
C LYS A 286 0.78 -29.56 8.38
N ARG A 287 -0.09 -30.33 7.71
CA ARG A 287 -0.83 -29.84 6.53
C ARG A 287 -1.95 -28.88 6.89
N LEU A 288 -2.61 -29.09 8.04
CA LEU A 288 -3.63 -28.18 8.53
C LEU A 288 -3.05 -27.31 9.62
N SER A 289 -3.13 -26.00 9.47
CA SER A 289 -2.71 -25.01 10.45
C SER A 289 -3.82 -24.01 10.75
N GLY A 290 -3.78 -23.40 11.93
CA GLY A 290 -4.74 -22.40 12.38
C GLY A 290 -4.04 -21.21 13.03
N ARG A 291 -4.57 -20.01 12.81
CA ARG A 291 -4.12 -18.77 13.46
C ARG A 291 -5.29 -17.99 13.99
N ILE A 292 -5.12 -17.39 15.17
CA ILE A 292 -6.08 -16.47 15.75
C ILE A 292 -5.32 -15.21 16.14
N ILE A 293 -5.77 -14.07 15.63
CA ILE A 293 -5.29 -12.76 16.04
C ILE A 293 -6.43 -12.02 16.68
N ALA A 294 -6.21 -11.53 17.90
CA ALA A 294 -7.19 -10.72 18.63
C ALA A 294 -6.51 -9.50 19.22
N THR A 295 -7.17 -8.35 19.11
CA THR A 295 -6.69 -7.12 19.75
C THR A 295 -7.86 -6.36 20.36
N ALA A 296 -7.57 -5.71 21.49
CA ALA A 296 -8.46 -4.75 22.13
C ALA A 296 -7.64 -3.53 22.55
N SER A 297 -8.11 -2.35 22.19
CA SER A 297 -7.43 -1.09 22.46
C SER A 297 -8.44 -0.03 22.89
N ASP A 298 -8.05 0.80 23.84
CA ASP A 298 -8.82 1.94 24.34
C ASP A 298 -7.89 3.12 24.60
N ALA A 299 -8.42 4.34 24.44
CA ALA A 299 -7.74 5.58 24.81
C ALA A 299 -8.74 6.57 25.37
N ASP A 300 -8.37 7.26 26.46
CA ASP A 300 -9.25 8.25 27.11
C ASP A 300 -9.70 9.36 26.17
N ARG A 301 -8.77 9.85 25.34
CA ARG A 301 -8.97 10.94 24.40
C ARG A 301 -7.92 10.90 23.29
N ASN A 302 -8.15 11.63 22.21
CA ASN A 302 -7.08 11.95 21.26
C ASN A 302 -6.35 13.24 21.67
N PHE A 303 -5.28 13.58 20.96
CA PHE A 303 -4.45 14.74 21.30
C PHE A 303 -5.16 16.10 21.10
N GLY A 304 -6.28 16.17 20.38
CA GLY A 304 -7.13 17.36 20.22
C GLY A 304 -8.25 17.45 21.25
N GLY A 305 -8.30 16.55 22.24
CA GLY A 305 -9.33 16.56 23.30
C GLY A 305 -10.67 15.95 22.91
N TYR A 306 -10.82 15.43 21.68
CA TYR A 306 -11.96 14.63 21.27
C TYR A 306 -11.89 13.20 21.87
N ARG A 307 -12.93 12.39 21.68
CA ARG A 307 -12.96 10.99 22.07
C ARG A 307 -11.70 10.25 21.59
N GLY A 308 -11.17 9.39 22.44
CA GLY A 308 -10.08 8.48 22.08
C GLY A 308 -10.54 7.37 21.13
N THR A 309 -9.58 6.57 20.68
CA THR A 309 -9.85 5.42 19.80
C THR A 309 -10.15 4.19 20.67
N GLU A 310 -11.27 3.53 20.41
CA GLU A 310 -11.58 2.17 20.84
C GLU A 310 -11.50 1.28 19.60
N ASP A 311 -10.75 0.19 19.67
CA ASP A 311 -10.49 -0.68 18.51
C ASP A 311 -10.45 -2.14 18.93
N TYR A 312 -11.31 -2.96 18.35
CA TYR A 312 -11.43 -4.38 18.61
C TYR A 312 -11.28 -5.16 17.30
N LEU A 313 -10.49 -6.22 17.32
CA LEU A 313 -10.34 -7.15 16.19
C LEU A 313 -10.40 -8.59 16.69
N PHE A 314 -11.07 -9.43 15.93
CA PHE A 314 -11.00 -10.89 16.03
C PHE A 314 -10.84 -11.48 14.64
N ALA A 315 -9.70 -12.14 14.38
CA ALA A 315 -9.33 -12.64 13.06
C ALA A 315 -8.84 -14.10 13.13
N PRO A 316 -9.77 -15.08 13.15
CA PRO A 316 -9.43 -16.50 13.00
C PRO A 316 -9.20 -16.84 11.53
N SER A 317 -8.26 -17.76 11.29
CA SER A 317 -7.96 -18.30 9.96
C SER A 317 -7.50 -19.75 10.03
N LEU A 318 -7.76 -20.50 8.95
CA LEU A 318 -7.33 -21.88 8.75
C LEU A 318 -6.62 -21.98 7.40
N ARG A 319 -5.59 -22.81 7.32
CA ARG A 319 -4.88 -23.12 6.08
C ARG A 319 -4.65 -24.63 6.00
N TYR A 320 -5.04 -25.20 4.87
CA TYR A 320 -4.59 -26.52 4.47
C TYR A 320 -3.55 -26.36 3.36
N LYS A 321 -2.38 -26.91 3.55
CA LYS A 321 -1.30 -26.88 2.56
C LYS A 321 -0.66 -28.26 2.44
N ASP A 322 -0.61 -28.77 1.21
CA ASP A 322 0.21 -29.93 0.82
C ASP A 322 1.04 -29.57 -0.42
N GLU A 323 1.53 -30.56 -1.14
CA GLU A 323 2.39 -30.36 -2.32
C GLU A 323 1.69 -29.60 -3.45
N ASP A 324 0.42 -29.91 -3.69
CA ASP A 324 -0.33 -29.43 -4.85
C ASP A 324 -1.38 -28.37 -4.48
N THR A 325 -1.78 -28.29 -3.20
CA THR A 325 -2.95 -27.52 -2.76
C THR A 325 -2.56 -26.53 -1.68
N ASP A 326 -2.93 -25.25 -1.84
CA ASP A 326 -2.92 -24.24 -0.79
C ASP A 326 -4.32 -23.65 -0.64
N PHE A 327 -4.99 -23.99 0.45
CA PHE A 327 -6.34 -23.52 0.76
C PHE A 327 -6.31 -22.68 2.03
N ILE A 328 -6.84 -21.45 1.99
CA ILE A 328 -6.94 -20.56 3.14
C ILE A 328 -8.37 -20.08 3.29
N ALA A 329 -8.90 -20.17 4.52
CA ALA A 329 -10.17 -19.59 4.91
C ALA A 329 -9.95 -18.68 6.11
N SER A 330 -10.40 -17.42 6.04
CA SER A 330 -10.26 -16.47 7.13
C SER A 330 -11.49 -15.60 7.33
N ILE A 331 -11.65 -15.14 8.57
CA ILE A 331 -12.64 -14.13 8.96
C ILE A 331 -11.87 -13.02 9.65
N SER A 332 -12.19 -11.78 9.34
CA SER A 332 -11.66 -10.60 10.04
C SER A 332 -12.83 -9.73 10.46
N ALA A 333 -13.14 -9.70 11.76
CA ALA A 333 -14.21 -8.92 12.34
C ALA A 333 -13.64 -7.80 13.21
N GLY A 334 -13.94 -6.55 12.86
CA GLY A 334 -13.47 -5.35 13.55
C GLY A 334 -14.58 -4.40 13.92
N ASP A 335 -14.41 -3.73 15.07
CA ASP A 335 -15.26 -2.62 15.54
C ASP A 335 -14.34 -1.50 16.02
N GLN A 336 -14.41 -0.35 15.39
CA GLN A 336 -13.57 0.80 15.69
C GLN A 336 -14.42 2.03 15.93
N ILE A 337 -14.15 2.71 17.05
CA ILE A 337 -14.75 4.01 17.37
C ILE A 337 -13.61 5.00 17.58
N PHE A 338 -13.69 6.16 16.96
CA PHE A 338 -12.74 7.23 17.17
C PHE A 338 -13.41 8.60 17.13
N GLY A 339 -12.83 9.54 17.82
CA GLY A 339 -13.25 10.94 17.79
C GLY A 339 -12.83 11.64 16.51
N MET A 340 -13.26 12.88 16.37
CA MET A 340 -12.86 13.71 15.24
C MET A 340 -11.35 13.83 15.15
N VAL A 341 -10.81 13.82 13.94
CA VAL A 341 -9.39 14.13 13.72
C VAL A 341 -9.16 15.56 14.18
N PRO A 342 -8.17 15.82 15.05
CA PRO A 342 -7.88 17.19 15.48
C PRO A 342 -7.54 18.08 14.31
N TYR A 343 -8.13 19.25 14.25
CA TYR A 343 -7.98 20.19 13.13
C TYR A 343 -7.96 21.64 13.60
N THR A 344 -7.52 22.53 12.72
CA THR A 344 -7.66 23.96 12.82
C THR A 344 -8.31 24.52 11.55
N ILE A 345 -8.39 25.81 11.42
CA ILE A 345 -9.07 26.55 10.37
C ILE A 345 -8.12 27.62 9.85
N PHE A 346 -8.19 27.99 8.58
CA PHE A 346 -7.47 29.15 8.05
C PHE A 346 -8.08 30.45 8.53
N ASN A 347 -7.23 31.35 8.96
CA ASN A 347 -7.61 32.72 9.25
C ASN A 347 -7.72 33.52 7.94
N PRO A 348 -8.91 34.00 7.55
CA PRO A 348 -9.10 34.69 6.26
C PRO A 348 -8.34 36.00 6.14
N ALA A 349 -7.92 36.61 7.27
CA ALA A 349 -7.12 37.83 7.24
C ALA A 349 -5.64 37.58 6.97
N THR A 350 -5.11 36.39 7.30
CA THR A 350 -3.68 36.08 7.21
C THR A 350 -3.33 35.01 6.22
N GLY A 351 -4.31 34.21 5.74
CA GLY A 351 -4.09 33.05 4.90
C GLY A 351 -3.28 31.94 5.61
N LYS A 352 -3.30 31.90 6.96
CA LYS A 352 -2.57 30.90 7.76
C LYS A 352 -3.53 30.22 8.73
N PRO A 353 -3.25 28.94 9.10
CA PRO A 353 -4.02 28.26 10.13
C PRO A 353 -3.98 29.02 11.46
N TYR A 354 -5.13 29.05 12.17
CA TYR A 354 -5.14 29.55 13.55
C TYR A 354 -4.31 28.64 14.45
N GLU A 355 -3.58 29.24 15.37
CA GLU A 355 -2.98 28.52 16.48
C GLU A 355 -4.07 28.16 17.49
N ILE A 356 -4.17 26.89 17.84
CA ILE A 356 -5.14 26.38 18.80
C ILE A 356 -4.43 25.77 20.00
N GLU A 357 -5.12 25.81 21.15
CA GLU A 357 -4.61 25.19 22.38
C GLU A 357 -4.63 23.65 22.26
N ALA A 358 -3.49 23.03 22.52
CA ALA A 358 -3.38 21.58 22.50
C ALA A 358 -4.32 20.93 23.53
N GLY A 359 -5.01 19.88 23.10
CA GLY A 359 -5.93 19.12 23.95
C GLY A 359 -7.32 19.73 24.13
N LYS A 360 -7.64 20.79 23.39
CA LYS A 360 -8.98 21.37 23.32
C LYS A 360 -9.59 21.21 21.94
N PRO A 361 -10.84 20.66 21.84
CA PRO A 361 -11.58 20.64 20.59
C PRO A 361 -11.86 22.06 20.09
N ILE A 362 -11.76 22.27 18.79
CA ILE A 362 -12.15 23.54 18.15
C ILE A 362 -13.67 23.74 18.21
N VAL A 363 -14.42 22.67 17.95
CA VAL A 363 -15.88 22.67 17.94
C VAL A 363 -16.38 21.37 18.60
N GLY A 364 -17.31 21.51 19.54
CA GLY A 364 -17.96 20.37 20.19
C GLY A 364 -17.08 19.69 21.24
N ASP A 365 -17.35 18.41 21.46
CA ASP A 365 -16.76 17.63 22.55
C ASP A 365 -16.54 16.17 22.15
N LYS A 366 -16.37 15.30 23.16
CA LYS A 366 -16.23 13.84 23.02
C LYS A 366 -17.47 13.11 22.49
N ASN A 367 -18.64 13.77 22.35
CA ASN A 367 -19.87 13.14 21.82
C ASN A 367 -19.86 13.08 20.28
N GLN A 368 -18.89 13.75 19.63
CA GLN A 368 -18.61 13.55 18.22
C GLN A 368 -17.79 12.31 18.04
N TYR A 369 -18.22 11.41 17.15
CA TYR A 369 -17.52 10.17 16.88
C TYR A 369 -17.81 9.62 15.49
N ILE A 370 -16.90 8.77 15.06
CA ILE A 370 -17.05 7.88 13.91
C ILE A 370 -16.92 6.46 14.43
N ARG A 371 -17.91 5.60 14.12
CA ARG A 371 -17.85 4.17 14.38
C ARG A 371 -17.87 3.43 13.07
N ILE A 372 -16.94 2.51 12.91
CA ILE A 372 -16.84 1.64 11.74
C ILE A 372 -16.85 0.20 12.24
N THR A 373 -17.79 -0.59 11.73
CA THR A 373 -17.77 -2.05 11.92
C THR A 373 -17.52 -2.71 10.57
N SER A 374 -16.71 -3.75 10.54
CA SER A 374 -16.42 -4.48 9.31
C SER A 374 -16.22 -5.95 9.60
N THR A 375 -16.83 -6.81 8.78
CA THR A 375 -16.53 -8.24 8.76
C THR A 375 -16.18 -8.63 7.34
N ILE A 376 -15.02 -9.27 7.19
CA ILE A 376 -14.51 -9.77 5.91
C ILE A 376 -14.41 -11.29 6.04
N TYR A 377 -15.04 -12.01 5.14
CA TYR A 377 -14.86 -13.44 4.90
C TYR A 377 -14.01 -13.60 3.66
N ASP A 378 -12.91 -14.32 3.75
CA ASP A 378 -11.94 -14.49 2.68
C ASP A 378 -11.64 -15.98 2.48
N LEU A 379 -11.67 -16.42 1.22
CA LEU A 379 -11.45 -17.81 0.82
C LEU A 379 -10.51 -17.85 -0.38
N GLN A 380 -9.33 -18.46 -0.23
CA GLN A 380 -8.31 -18.59 -1.25
C GLN A 380 -8.03 -20.07 -1.52
N VAL A 381 -7.91 -20.42 -2.78
CA VAL A 381 -7.54 -21.77 -3.23
C VAL A 381 -6.54 -21.62 -4.36
N GLU A 382 -5.40 -22.28 -4.22
CA GLU A 382 -4.45 -22.50 -5.30
C GLU A 382 -4.21 -24.01 -5.43
N GLN A 383 -4.38 -24.54 -6.64
CA GLN A 383 -4.24 -25.96 -6.94
C GLN A 383 -3.31 -26.14 -8.12
N GLU A 384 -2.18 -26.80 -7.91
CA GLU A 384 -1.36 -27.32 -8.97
C GLU A 384 -2.03 -28.58 -9.53
N VAL A 385 -2.53 -28.51 -10.76
CA VAL A 385 -3.20 -29.64 -11.45
C VAL A 385 -2.19 -30.48 -12.23
N ALA A 386 -1.14 -29.80 -12.69
CA ALA A 386 -0.01 -30.37 -13.37
C ALA A 386 1.18 -29.40 -13.27
N PRO A 387 2.44 -29.83 -13.43
CA PRO A 387 3.62 -28.96 -13.34
C PRO A 387 3.59 -27.73 -14.26
N TRP A 388 2.73 -27.75 -15.27
CA TRP A 388 2.54 -26.65 -16.21
C TRP A 388 1.22 -25.89 -16.03
N LEU A 389 0.35 -26.28 -15.06
CA LEU A 389 -0.98 -25.71 -14.87
C LEU A 389 -1.33 -25.58 -13.39
N THR A 390 -1.45 -24.34 -12.93
CA THR A 390 -2.00 -23.99 -11.63
C THR A 390 -3.35 -23.27 -11.81
N LEU A 391 -4.35 -23.69 -11.04
CA LEU A 391 -5.65 -23.01 -10.95
C LEU A 391 -5.72 -22.24 -9.64
N SER A 392 -6.16 -20.97 -9.70
CA SER A 392 -6.38 -20.13 -8.53
C SER A 392 -7.80 -19.61 -8.51
N ALA A 393 -8.41 -19.62 -7.33
CA ALA A 393 -9.71 -19.02 -7.07
C ALA A 393 -9.65 -18.26 -5.73
N HIS A 394 -10.18 -17.04 -5.71
CA HIS A 394 -10.21 -16.18 -4.55
C HIS A 394 -11.57 -15.51 -4.44
N GLY A 395 -12.25 -15.69 -3.31
CA GLY A 395 -13.56 -15.10 -3.02
C GLY A 395 -13.53 -14.31 -1.73
N GLN A 396 -14.15 -13.13 -1.73
CA GLN A 396 -14.28 -12.29 -0.56
C GLN A 396 -15.69 -11.71 -0.44
N HIS A 397 -16.27 -11.82 0.75
CA HIS A 397 -17.49 -11.12 1.13
C HIS A 397 -17.17 -10.13 2.24
N GLN A 398 -17.62 -8.89 2.09
CA GLN A 398 -17.48 -7.86 3.10
C GLN A 398 -18.84 -7.27 3.47
N ASP A 399 -19.08 -7.14 4.78
CA ASP A 399 -20.18 -6.38 5.37
C ASP A 399 -19.58 -5.31 6.28
N ALA A 400 -19.80 -4.04 5.96
CA ALA A 400 -19.27 -2.92 6.71
C ALA A 400 -20.34 -1.88 6.98
N SER A 401 -20.28 -1.22 8.14
CA SER A 401 -21.13 -0.10 8.45
C SER A 401 -20.34 1.06 9.03
N VAL A 402 -20.80 2.28 8.72
CA VAL A 402 -20.22 3.52 9.23
C VAL A 402 -21.32 4.33 9.90
N LYS A 403 -21.06 4.83 11.10
CA LYS A 403 -21.92 5.79 11.77
C LYS A 403 -21.11 7.01 12.19
N ILE A 404 -21.55 8.20 11.77
CA ILE A 404 -20.90 9.48 12.05
C ILE A 404 -21.87 10.37 12.80
N ARG A 405 -21.37 11.09 13.79
CA ARG A 405 -22.05 12.20 14.45
C ARG A 405 -21.04 13.32 14.70
N GLN A 406 -21.29 14.50 14.12
CA GLN A 406 -20.33 15.57 14.14
C GLN A 406 -20.93 16.96 13.90
N TYR A 407 -20.14 17.99 14.23
CA TYR A 407 -20.33 19.32 13.72
C TYR A 407 -19.40 19.57 12.53
N SER A 408 -19.94 20.15 11.46
CA SER A 408 -19.20 20.39 10.22
C SER A 408 -19.07 21.90 9.96
N PRO A 409 -17.86 22.48 10.09
CA PRO A 409 -17.62 23.85 9.71
C PRO A 409 -17.50 23.93 8.17
N PHE A 410 -18.20 24.89 7.56
CA PHE A 410 -18.17 25.07 6.11
C PHE A 410 -17.88 26.49 5.64
N VAL A 411 -18.05 27.52 6.48
CA VAL A 411 -17.67 28.89 6.14
C VAL A 411 -17.08 29.60 7.34
N VAL A 412 -15.95 30.29 7.15
CA VAL A 412 -15.40 31.27 8.10
C VAL A 412 -16.02 32.63 7.81
N LEU A 413 -16.82 33.14 8.74
CA LEU A 413 -17.55 34.39 8.57
C LEU A 413 -16.70 35.63 8.90
N SER A 414 -15.78 35.51 9.86
CA SER A 414 -14.89 36.60 10.22
C SER A 414 -13.56 36.14 10.79
N PRO A 415 -12.51 36.98 10.75
CA PRO A 415 -11.22 36.69 11.38
C PRO A 415 -11.30 36.56 12.92
N ASP A 416 -12.38 36.98 13.55
CA ASP A 416 -12.58 36.90 15.01
C ASP A 416 -13.11 35.53 15.45
N GLY A 417 -13.06 34.51 14.56
CA GLY A 417 -13.40 33.13 14.88
C GLY A 417 -14.87 32.77 14.69
N LEU A 418 -15.67 33.57 14.00
CA LEU A 418 -17.04 33.22 13.67
C LEU A 418 -17.09 32.23 12.53
N LEU A 419 -17.76 31.10 12.77
CA LEU A 419 -17.98 30.04 11.82
C LEU A 419 -19.46 29.84 11.52
N LEU A 420 -19.75 29.44 10.30
CA LEU A 420 -21.01 28.83 9.95
C LEU A 420 -20.85 27.29 10.05
N LEU A 421 -21.67 26.68 10.89
CA LEU A 421 -21.63 25.26 11.22
C LEU A 421 -22.96 24.60 10.89
N SER A 422 -22.91 23.29 10.65
CA SER A 422 -24.07 22.41 10.75
C SER A 422 -23.80 21.25 11.70
N SER A 423 -24.82 20.72 12.33
CA SER A 423 -24.76 19.40 12.92
C SER A 423 -25.05 18.37 11.85
N SER A 424 -24.31 17.27 11.80
CA SER A 424 -24.53 16.21 10.80
C SER A 424 -24.43 14.83 11.38
N GLY A 425 -25.18 13.90 10.76
CA GLY A 425 -25.16 12.50 11.05
C GLY A 425 -25.22 11.66 9.78
N VAL A 426 -24.44 10.60 9.74
CA VAL A 426 -24.44 9.64 8.63
C VAL A 426 -24.51 8.23 9.18
N ARG A 427 -25.35 7.41 8.57
CA ARG A 427 -25.30 5.95 8.66
C ARG A 427 -25.13 5.40 7.27
N GLN A 428 -24.18 4.51 7.09
CA GLN A 428 -23.92 3.87 5.82
C GLN A 428 -23.65 2.38 6.04
N ALA A 429 -24.30 1.54 5.25
CA ALA A 429 -24.03 0.11 5.17
C ALA A 429 -23.46 -0.20 3.77
N ASN A 430 -22.36 -0.93 3.75
CA ASN A 430 -21.67 -1.33 2.53
C ASN A 430 -21.56 -2.86 2.52
N LYS A 431 -22.04 -3.48 1.46
CA LYS A 431 -21.86 -4.92 1.21
C LYS A 431 -21.16 -5.10 -0.12
N SER A 432 -20.16 -5.95 -0.15
CA SER A 432 -19.49 -6.28 -1.41
C SER A 432 -19.14 -7.76 -1.49
N ASP A 433 -19.24 -8.30 -2.69
CA ASP A 433 -18.83 -9.63 -3.08
C ASP A 433 -17.82 -9.51 -4.20
N VAL A 434 -16.68 -10.19 -4.06
CA VAL A 434 -15.65 -10.26 -5.09
C VAL A 434 -15.29 -11.73 -5.29
N ILE A 435 -15.25 -12.16 -6.54
CA ILE A 435 -14.75 -13.47 -6.92
C ILE A 435 -13.78 -13.27 -8.07
N ASP A 436 -12.56 -13.77 -7.93
CA ASP A 436 -11.52 -13.78 -8.94
C ASP A 436 -11.05 -15.22 -9.18
N GLY A 437 -10.79 -15.59 -10.43
CA GLY A 437 -10.28 -16.89 -10.75
C GLY A 437 -9.42 -16.85 -12.00
N TYR A 438 -8.32 -17.60 -11.99
CA TYR A 438 -7.43 -17.69 -13.15
C TYR A 438 -6.75 -19.07 -13.27
N ALA A 439 -6.31 -19.36 -14.49
CA ALA A 439 -5.38 -20.43 -14.79
C ALA A 439 -4.01 -19.81 -15.13
N ARG A 440 -2.96 -20.36 -14.53
CA ARG A 440 -1.55 -20.02 -14.80
C ARG A 440 -0.92 -21.21 -15.53
N PHE A 441 -0.40 -20.94 -16.72
CA PHE A 441 0.31 -21.90 -17.55
C PHE A 441 1.79 -21.56 -17.54
N GLU A 442 2.64 -22.52 -17.19
CA GLU A 442 4.08 -22.40 -17.16
C GLU A 442 4.70 -23.47 -18.07
N PHE A 443 5.46 -23.05 -19.08
CA PHE A 443 6.07 -23.96 -20.05
C PHE A 443 7.28 -23.33 -20.71
N GLU A 444 8.11 -24.15 -21.35
CA GLU A 444 9.31 -23.71 -22.04
C GLU A 444 9.26 -24.05 -23.52
N THR A 445 9.81 -23.17 -24.36
CA THR A 445 10.08 -23.43 -25.78
C THR A 445 11.52 -23.07 -26.13
N GLY A 446 12.38 -24.06 -26.18
CA GLY A 446 13.81 -23.86 -26.32
C GLY A 446 14.39 -23.06 -25.16
N PRO A 447 15.02 -21.89 -25.38
CA PRO A 447 15.58 -21.09 -24.30
C PRO A 447 14.60 -20.09 -23.69
N VAL A 448 13.33 -20.15 -24.05
CA VAL A 448 12.30 -19.19 -23.60
C VAL A 448 11.40 -19.84 -22.56
N GLU A 449 11.35 -19.26 -21.37
CA GLU A 449 10.39 -19.57 -20.33
C GLU A 449 9.12 -18.74 -20.55
N HIS A 450 7.96 -19.37 -20.44
CA HIS A 450 6.66 -18.74 -20.68
C HIS A 450 5.77 -18.89 -19.46
N LYS A 451 5.17 -17.79 -19.03
CA LYS A 451 4.08 -17.78 -18.05
C LYS A 451 2.88 -17.07 -18.68
N LEU A 452 1.76 -17.77 -18.82
CA LEU A 452 0.51 -17.22 -19.33
C LEU A 452 -0.57 -17.35 -18.25
N ILE A 453 -1.20 -16.26 -17.93
CA ILE A 453 -2.35 -16.19 -17.02
C ILE A 453 -3.58 -15.78 -17.83
N VAL A 454 -4.67 -16.49 -17.63
CA VAL A 454 -5.99 -16.15 -18.18
C VAL A 454 -7.01 -16.28 -17.06
N GLY A 455 -7.78 -15.22 -16.85
CA GLY A 455 -8.71 -15.19 -15.74
C GLY A 455 -9.87 -14.22 -15.90
N GLY A 456 -10.71 -14.20 -14.88
CA GLY A 456 -11.86 -13.30 -14.80
C GLY A 456 -12.21 -12.97 -13.36
N MET A 457 -12.81 -11.79 -13.17
CA MET A 457 -13.24 -11.29 -11.87
C MET A 457 -14.68 -10.77 -11.98
N TYR A 458 -15.47 -11.08 -10.97
CA TYR A 458 -16.78 -10.47 -10.73
C TYR A 458 -16.73 -9.69 -9.42
N TYR A 459 -17.23 -8.47 -9.46
CA TYR A 459 -17.34 -7.58 -8.32
C TYR A 459 -18.76 -7.04 -8.25
N ASN A 460 -19.38 -7.12 -7.08
CA ASN A 460 -20.68 -6.53 -6.78
C ASN A 460 -20.59 -5.73 -5.49
N SER A 461 -21.10 -4.52 -5.46
CA SER A 461 -21.13 -3.65 -4.28
C SER A 461 -22.46 -2.98 -4.15
N LYS A 462 -23.00 -2.99 -2.93
CA LYS A 462 -24.21 -2.26 -2.56
C LYS A 462 -23.92 -1.34 -1.39
N VAL A 463 -24.26 -0.07 -1.55
CA VAL A 463 -24.16 0.96 -0.52
C VAL A 463 -25.54 1.47 -0.21
N GLU A 464 -25.92 1.49 1.05
CA GLU A 464 -27.16 2.09 1.55
C GLU A 464 -26.78 3.15 2.58
N GLY A 465 -27.25 4.37 2.40
CA GLY A 465 -26.92 5.52 3.23
C GLY A 465 -28.15 6.22 3.78
N GLU A 466 -28.05 6.69 5.01
CA GLU A 466 -28.99 7.61 5.65
C GLU A 466 -28.21 8.81 6.16
N THR A 467 -28.65 10.01 5.82
CA THR A 467 -28.02 11.27 6.19
C THR A 467 -28.97 12.20 6.90
N ALA A 468 -28.47 12.89 7.90
CA ALA A 468 -29.12 14.01 8.55
C ALA A 468 -28.16 15.21 8.51
N ASP A 469 -28.48 16.17 7.67
CA ASP A 469 -27.77 17.44 7.54
C ASP A 469 -28.68 18.56 7.00
N PHE A 470 -28.18 19.78 7.00
CA PHE A 470 -28.96 20.96 6.55
C PHE A 470 -29.31 20.89 5.05
N SER A 471 -28.50 20.25 4.22
CA SER A 471 -28.70 20.17 2.78
C SER A 471 -29.96 19.38 2.43
N ASN A 472 -30.40 18.53 3.33
CA ASN A 472 -31.58 17.65 3.19
C ASN A 472 -32.79 18.16 4.00
N GLY A 473 -32.76 19.39 4.48
CA GLY A 473 -33.86 20.02 5.21
C GLY A 473 -34.06 19.51 6.66
N GLY A 474 -33.06 18.84 7.21
CA GLY A 474 -33.13 18.21 8.55
C GLY A 474 -32.38 18.94 9.64
N GLU A 475 -31.61 19.99 9.32
CA GLU A 475 -30.77 20.63 10.34
C GLU A 475 -30.63 22.13 10.15
N GLU A 476 -30.47 22.79 11.29
CA GLU A 476 -30.25 24.23 11.33
C GLU A 476 -28.79 24.56 11.10
N ILE A 477 -28.51 25.47 10.16
CA ILE A 477 -27.24 26.16 10.07
C ILE A 477 -27.18 27.15 11.21
N PHE A 478 -26.09 27.15 11.97
CA PHE A 478 -25.91 28.01 13.10
C PHE A 478 -24.53 28.65 13.09
N VAL A 479 -24.43 29.83 13.75
CA VAL A 479 -23.18 30.57 13.93
C VAL A 479 -22.54 30.14 15.23
N TYR A 480 -21.23 29.93 15.22
CA TYR A 480 -20.44 29.60 16.40
C TYR A 480 -19.11 30.35 16.38
N ASN A 481 -18.71 30.86 17.52
CA ASN A 481 -17.39 31.45 17.68
C ASN A 481 -16.46 30.48 18.36
N PHE A 482 -15.53 29.90 17.59
CA PHE A 482 -14.64 28.84 18.09
C PHE A 482 -13.50 29.39 18.97
N LEU A 483 -13.18 30.68 18.90
CA LEU A 483 -12.15 31.30 19.75
C LEU A 483 -12.68 31.60 21.16
N THR A 484 -13.95 31.98 21.29
CA THR A 484 -14.57 32.31 22.58
C THR A 484 -15.33 31.12 23.16
N GLY A 485 -15.95 30.30 22.32
CA GLY A 485 -16.78 29.15 22.77
C GLY A 485 -18.09 29.57 23.43
N ASP A 486 -18.49 30.82 23.35
CA ASP A 486 -19.58 31.40 24.13
C ASP A 486 -21.00 31.06 23.64
N MET A 487 -21.11 30.45 22.44
CA MET A 487 -22.39 30.11 21.84
C MET A 487 -22.73 28.64 22.11
N PRO A 488 -23.98 28.31 22.50
CA PRO A 488 -24.37 26.94 22.68
C PRO A 488 -24.42 26.22 21.35
N LEU A 489 -23.92 24.97 21.29
CA LEU A 489 -24.05 24.08 20.17
C LEU A 489 -25.40 23.36 20.21
N PRO A 490 -26.12 23.22 19.09
CA PRO A 490 -27.33 22.42 19.03
C PRO A 490 -27.01 20.94 19.27
N PRO A 491 -27.99 20.10 19.67
CA PRO A 491 -27.76 18.69 19.82
C PRO A 491 -27.39 18.04 18.48
N LEU A 492 -26.49 17.05 18.50
CA LEU A 492 -26.19 16.24 17.32
C LEU A 492 -27.41 15.39 16.92
N PRO A 493 -27.65 15.15 15.60
CA PRO A 493 -28.86 14.51 15.12
C PRO A 493 -29.01 13.08 15.67
N GLU A 494 -30.24 12.71 16.00
CA GLU A 494 -30.62 11.37 16.37
C GLU A 494 -31.50 10.68 15.32
N SER A 495 -32.15 11.46 14.44
CA SER A 495 -32.94 10.99 13.31
C SER A 495 -32.28 11.35 11.98
N TYR A 496 -32.61 10.57 10.95
CA TYR A 496 -32.08 10.74 9.60
C TYR A 496 -33.26 10.99 8.66
N ASN A 497 -33.12 11.96 7.79
CA ASN A 497 -34.21 12.48 6.96
C ASN A 497 -34.00 12.27 5.45
N PHE A 498 -32.87 11.72 5.06
CA PHE A 498 -32.56 11.44 3.69
C PHE A 498 -31.92 10.05 3.58
N SER A 499 -32.33 9.26 2.59
CA SER A 499 -31.68 7.99 2.31
C SER A 499 -31.40 7.84 0.82
N ASP A 500 -30.30 7.18 0.50
CA ASP A 500 -29.87 6.86 -0.84
C ASP A 500 -29.34 5.43 -0.91
N SER A 501 -29.30 4.88 -2.10
CA SER A 501 -28.62 3.62 -2.34
C SER A 501 -27.90 3.64 -3.68
N ALA A 502 -26.76 2.96 -3.72
CA ALA A 502 -26.03 2.73 -4.94
C ALA A 502 -25.65 1.24 -5.06
N LYS A 503 -25.83 0.70 -6.25
CA LYS A 503 -25.38 -0.65 -6.59
C LYS A 503 -24.44 -0.53 -7.77
N SER A 504 -23.27 -1.21 -7.66
CA SER A 504 -22.28 -1.28 -8.72
C SER A 504 -21.90 -2.73 -8.97
N GLU A 505 -21.90 -3.13 -10.22
CA GLU A 505 -21.46 -4.45 -10.67
C GLU A 505 -20.35 -4.27 -11.70
N GLN A 506 -19.31 -5.08 -11.60
CA GLN A 506 -18.22 -5.11 -12.58
C GLN A 506 -17.88 -6.54 -12.92
N THR A 507 -17.82 -6.83 -14.21
CA THR A 507 -17.31 -8.10 -14.75
C THR A 507 -16.06 -7.80 -15.57
N SER A 508 -15.03 -8.61 -15.37
CA SER A 508 -13.75 -8.40 -16.03
C SER A 508 -13.17 -9.71 -16.52
N TYR A 509 -12.49 -9.64 -17.67
CA TYR A 509 -11.70 -10.73 -18.22
C TYR A 509 -10.29 -10.21 -18.50
N TYR A 510 -9.28 -10.99 -18.17
CA TYR A 510 -7.90 -10.55 -18.35
C TYR A 510 -6.99 -11.68 -18.82
N ALA A 511 -5.92 -11.28 -19.49
CA ALA A 511 -4.81 -12.13 -19.81
C ALA A 511 -3.49 -11.42 -19.54
N GLN A 512 -2.50 -12.13 -19.03
CA GLN A 512 -1.15 -11.65 -18.81
C GLN A 512 -0.17 -12.68 -19.33
N TYR A 513 0.81 -12.25 -20.08
CA TYR A 513 1.87 -13.07 -20.62
C TYR A 513 3.23 -12.52 -20.22
N LEU A 514 4.09 -13.37 -19.70
CA LEU A 514 5.49 -13.10 -19.40
C LEU A 514 6.34 -14.09 -20.20
N ALA A 515 7.33 -13.60 -20.91
CA ALA A 515 8.35 -14.40 -21.57
C ALA A 515 9.73 -13.99 -21.05
N LYS A 516 10.54 -14.97 -20.65
CA LYS A 516 11.93 -14.76 -20.20
C LYS A 516 12.88 -15.53 -21.12
N ILE A 517 13.88 -14.85 -21.63
CA ILE A 517 14.96 -15.43 -22.42
C ILE A 517 16.31 -14.91 -21.92
N GLY A 518 17.05 -15.78 -21.23
CA GLY A 518 18.29 -15.38 -20.57
C GLY A 518 18.08 -14.18 -19.64
N ARG A 519 18.65 -13.03 -19.99
CA ARG A 519 18.60 -11.79 -19.20
C ARG A 519 17.45 -10.83 -19.56
N LEU A 520 16.62 -11.19 -20.52
CA LEU A 520 15.50 -10.37 -20.99
C LEU A 520 14.17 -10.99 -20.55
N ALA A 521 13.35 -10.21 -19.83
CA ALA A 521 11.95 -10.52 -19.54
C ALA A 521 11.04 -9.50 -20.24
N VAL A 522 9.98 -9.97 -20.88
CA VAL A 522 8.98 -9.13 -21.56
C VAL A 522 7.59 -9.50 -21.05
N MET A 523 6.82 -8.53 -20.63
CA MET A 523 5.45 -8.71 -20.13
C MET A 523 4.46 -7.95 -20.99
N ALA A 524 3.36 -8.58 -21.32
CA ALA A 524 2.20 -7.94 -21.94
C ALA A 524 0.93 -8.40 -21.23
N SER A 525 0.04 -7.47 -20.97
CA SER A 525 -1.22 -7.81 -20.34
C SER A 525 -2.38 -6.96 -20.89
N VAL A 526 -3.57 -7.50 -20.84
CA VAL A 526 -4.81 -6.82 -21.24
C VAL A 526 -5.94 -7.22 -20.31
N ARG A 527 -6.75 -6.25 -19.93
CA ARG A 527 -7.99 -6.49 -19.20
C ARG A 527 -9.14 -5.75 -19.87
N LYS A 528 -10.26 -6.44 -20.05
CA LYS A 528 -11.54 -5.86 -20.41
C LYS A 528 -12.42 -5.78 -19.16
N ASN A 529 -12.99 -4.61 -18.90
CA ASN A 529 -13.92 -4.36 -17.81
C ASN A 529 -15.25 -3.90 -18.39
N ASP A 530 -16.35 -4.45 -17.88
CA ASP A 530 -17.70 -3.99 -18.13
C ASP A 530 -18.31 -3.65 -16.76
N SER A 531 -18.72 -2.40 -16.55
CA SER A 531 -19.22 -1.87 -15.27
C SER A 531 -20.62 -1.31 -15.43
N ASN A 532 -21.51 -1.69 -14.52
CA ASN A 532 -22.88 -1.19 -14.45
C ASN A 532 -23.13 -0.58 -13.07
N SER A 533 -23.81 0.55 -13.01
CA SER A 533 -24.19 1.17 -11.75
C SER A 533 -25.64 1.66 -11.79
N VAL A 534 -26.28 1.56 -10.63
CA VAL A 534 -27.62 2.09 -10.38
C VAL A 534 -27.56 2.92 -9.12
N VAL A 535 -27.94 4.20 -9.20
CA VAL A 535 -28.05 5.08 -8.05
C VAL A 535 -29.52 5.46 -7.87
N GLN A 536 -30.03 5.26 -6.66
CA GLN A 536 -31.39 5.58 -6.27
C GLN A 536 -31.36 6.62 -5.15
N PHE A 537 -31.95 7.78 -5.41
CA PHE A 537 -32.14 8.82 -4.41
C PHE A 537 -33.58 8.76 -3.89
N VAL A 538 -33.75 8.75 -2.59
CA VAL A 538 -35.09 8.84 -1.99
C VAL A 538 -35.68 10.21 -2.26
N GLY A 539 -36.95 10.22 -2.75
CA GLY A 539 -37.65 11.45 -3.13
C GLY A 539 -37.40 11.89 -4.58
N ARG A 540 -36.67 11.12 -5.38
CA ARG A 540 -36.61 11.27 -6.84
C ARG A 540 -37.32 10.09 -7.51
N ASP A 541 -38.15 10.39 -8.51
CA ASP A 541 -38.98 9.39 -9.21
C ASP A 541 -38.17 8.50 -10.20
N ALA A 542 -36.87 8.75 -10.37
CA ALA A 542 -36.05 8.04 -11.35
C ALA A 542 -34.71 7.56 -10.74
N ASN A 543 -34.38 6.29 -11.01
CA ASN A 543 -33.05 5.75 -10.79
C ASN A 543 -32.12 6.23 -11.90
N GLU A 544 -30.89 6.57 -11.54
CA GLU A 544 -29.82 6.86 -12.50
C GLU A 544 -29.11 5.54 -12.86
N TYR A 545 -29.10 5.20 -14.15
CA TYR A 545 -28.45 4.01 -14.68
C TYR A 545 -27.25 4.43 -15.53
N SER A 546 -26.12 3.76 -15.35
CA SER A 546 -24.97 3.91 -16.23
C SER A 546 -24.32 2.58 -16.53
N SER A 547 -23.74 2.46 -17.71
CA SER A 547 -23.00 1.29 -18.17
C SER A 547 -21.77 1.75 -18.94
N ASN A 548 -20.61 1.37 -18.48
CA ASN A 548 -19.32 1.76 -19.04
C ASN A 548 -18.44 0.53 -19.23
N GLY A 549 -17.57 0.57 -20.24
CA GLY A 549 -16.62 -0.51 -20.49
C GLY A 549 -15.27 0.04 -20.97
N ALA A 550 -14.20 -0.56 -20.53
CA ALA A 550 -12.85 -0.18 -20.95
C ALA A 550 -11.94 -1.39 -21.18
N VAL A 551 -10.98 -1.19 -22.09
CA VAL A 551 -9.87 -2.13 -22.30
C VAL A 551 -8.58 -1.46 -21.90
N THR A 552 -7.86 -2.05 -20.95
CA THR A 552 -6.64 -1.49 -20.36
C THR A 552 -5.47 -2.42 -20.62
N PRO A 553 -4.57 -2.08 -21.57
CA PRO A 553 -3.34 -2.81 -21.79
C PRO A 553 -2.22 -2.36 -20.85
N THR A 554 -1.27 -3.26 -20.58
CA THR A 554 0.01 -2.96 -19.92
C THR A 554 1.13 -3.68 -20.64
N TYR A 555 2.25 -3.01 -20.86
CA TYR A 555 3.45 -3.56 -21.48
C TYR A 555 4.66 -3.25 -20.61
N GLY A 556 5.50 -4.24 -20.38
CA GLY A 556 6.71 -4.10 -19.59
C GLY A 556 7.87 -4.87 -20.23
N ALA A 557 9.06 -4.40 -20.02
CA ALA A 557 10.28 -5.14 -20.35
C ALA A 557 11.33 -4.88 -19.28
N MET A 558 12.14 -5.88 -18.99
CA MET A 558 13.23 -5.82 -18.02
C MET A 558 14.45 -6.51 -18.59
N PHE A 559 15.62 -5.95 -18.34
CA PHE A 559 16.89 -6.51 -18.78
C PHE A 559 17.92 -6.48 -17.64
N ASP A 560 18.46 -7.65 -17.32
CA ASP A 560 19.50 -7.80 -16.33
C ASP A 560 20.87 -7.46 -16.95
N ILE A 561 21.37 -6.27 -16.62
CA ILE A 561 22.71 -5.83 -17.08
C ILE A 561 23.77 -6.72 -16.42
N THR A 562 23.61 -6.96 -15.13
CA THR A 562 24.41 -7.89 -14.33
C THR A 562 23.46 -8.71 -13.43
N ASP A 563 23.98 -9.69 -12.72
CA ASP A 563 23.15 -10.53 -11.85
C ASP A 563 22.49 -9.72 -10.71
N ASN A 564 23.01 -8.55 -10.36
CA ASN A 564 22.50 -7.68 -9.30
C ASN A 564 21.94 -6.33 -9.80
N LEU A 565 22.03 -6.01 -11.09
CA LEU A 565 21.54 -4.75 -11.66
C LEU A 565 20.64 -5.01 -12.86
N SER A 566 19.40 -4.52 -12.76
CA SER A 566 18.41 -4.60 -13.82
C SER A 566 17.90 -3.23 -14.21
N VAL A 567 17.52 -3.07 -15.47
CA VAL A 567 16.81 -1.91 -16.00
C VAL A 567 15.46 -2.34 -16.53
N TYR A 568 14.45 -1.50 -16.38
CA TYR A 568 13.12 -1.81 -16.88
C TYR A 568 12.42 -0.60 -17.52
N GLY A 569 11.42 -0.90 -18.34
CA GLY A 569 10.46 0.06 -18.89
C GLY A 569 9.04 -0.47 -18.78
N LEU A 570 8.08 0.42 -18.51
CA LEU A 570 6.67 0.11 -18.35
C LEU A 570 5.80 1.14 -19.08
N LEU A 571 4.78 0.68 -19.78
CA LEU A 571 3.65 1.46 -20.26
C LEU A 571 2.37 0.84 -19.76
N ALA A 572 1.61 1.55 -18.90
CA ALA A 572 0.39 1.06 -18.30
C ALA A 572 -0.75 2.04 -18.48
N TYR A 573 -1.96 1.50 -18.66
CA TYR A 573 -3.20 2.26 -18.76
C TYR A 573 -4.16 1.86 -17.63
N GLY A 574 -4.93 2.83 -17.16
CA GLY A 574 -5.96 2.64 -16.15
C GLY A 574 -7.18 3.51 -16.42
N PHE A 575 -8.30 3.21 -15.79
CA PHE A 575 -9.50 4.00 -15.89
C PHE A 575 -10.34 3.92 -14.59
N ILE A 576 -11.18 4.92 -14.38
CA ILE A 576 -12.30 4.87 -13.42
C ILE A 576 -13.57 5.17 -14.19
N PRO A 577 -14.57 4.25 -14.17
CA PRO A 577 -15.86 4.50 -14.80
C PRO A 577 -16.56 5.67 -14.12
N ASN A 578 -17.18 6.55 -14.90
CA ASN A 578 -17.92 7.67 -14.40
C ASN A 578 -19.42 7.40 -14.46
N PHE A 579 -20.11 7.63 -13.34
CA PHE A 579 -21.55 7.40 -13.21
C PHE A 579 -22.31 8.71 -12.87
N ARG A 580 -21.65 9.87 -13.06
CA ARG A 580 -22.23 11.18 -12.80
C ARG A 580 -22.57 11.90 -14.09
N THR A 581 -23.58 12.75 -14.01
CA THR A 581 -24.01 13.61 -15.11
C THR A 581 -23.63 15.06 -14.82
N ASP A 582 -23.44 15.82 -15.89
CA ASP A 582 -23.32 17.26 -15.81
C ASP A 582 -24.70 17.94 -15.58
N ARG A 583 -24.73 19.27 -15.52
CA ARG A 583 -25.95 20.05 -15.36
C ARG A 583 -26.95 19.96 -16.56
N PHE A 584 -26.51 19.37 -17.67
CA PHE A 584 -27.35 19.11 -18.84
C PHE A 584 -27.83 17.65 -18.86
N LEU A 585 -27.55 16.88 -17.81
CA LEU A 585 -27.86 15.45 -17.67
C LEU A 585 -27.09 14.57 -18.68
N GLU A 586 -25.97 15.05 -19.20
CA GLU A 586 -25.08 14.26 -20.03
C GLU A 586 -24.08 13.51 -19.14
N LEU A 587 -23.85 12.22 -19.42
CA LEU A 587 -22.91 11.40 -18.68
C LEU A 587 -21.47 11.94 -18.90
N LEU A 588 -20.76 12.17 -17.80
CA LEU A 588 -19.37 12.61 -17.87
C LEU A 588 -18.49 11.47 -18.41
N PRO A 589 -17.43 11.80 -19.18
CA PRO A 589 -16.50 10.79 -19.69
C PRO A 589 -15.76 10.09 -18.55
N ASP A 590 -15.35 8.85 -18.78
CA ASP A 590 -14.51 8.10 -17.85
C ASP A 590 -13.19 8.82 -17.59
N THR A 591 -12.70 8.73 -16.36
CA THR A 591 -11.35 9.22 -16.02
C THR A 591 -10.34 8.17 -16.48
N GLU A 592 -9.41 8.56 -17.33
CA GLU A 592 -8.38 7.69 -17.89
C GLU A 592 -6.99 8.08 -17.41
N THR A 593 -6.10 7.10 -17.30
CA THR A 593 -4.68 7.34 -16.99
C THR A 593 -3.76 6.57 -17.92
N ARG A 594 -2.58 7.17 -18.15
CA ARG A 594 -1.46 6.55 -18.84
C ARG A 594 -0.19 6.81 -18.03
N ASN A 595 0.55 5.76 -17.68
CA ASN A 595 1.86 5.83 -17.05
C ASN A 595 2.94 5.35 -18.01
N ILE A 596 3.98 6.14 -18.19
CA ILE A 596 5.24 5.73 -18.81
C ILE A 596 6.29 5.78 -17.71
N GLU A 597 6.97 4.67 -17.48
CA GLU A 597 7.96 4.55 -16.42
C GLU A 597 9.21 3.84 -16.93
N GLY A 598 10.38 4.31 -16.50
CA GLY A 598 11.65 3.63 -16.70
C GLY A 598 12.45 3.65 -15.41
N GLY A 599 13.10 2.54 -15.08
CA GLY A 599 13.79 2.45 -13.80
C GLY A 599 14.92 1.44 -13.78
N ILE A 600 15.58 1.41 -12.63
CA ILE A 600 16.64 0.46 -12.29
C ILE A 600 16.30 -0.22 -10.97
N LYS A 601 16.75 -1.46 -10.84
CA LYS A 601 16.72 -2.22 -9.57
C LYS A 601 18.12 -2.77 -9.32
N LEU A 602 18.60 -2.61 -8.11
CA LEU A 602 19.96 -2.99 -7.71
C LEU A 602 19.94 -3.72 -6.38
N ASP A 603 20.37 -4.97 -6.40
CA ASP A 603 20.63 -5.76 -5.21
C ASP A 603 22.03 -5.44 -4.67
N LEU A 604 22.07 -5.09 -3.42
CA LEU A 604 23.29 -4.73 -2.69
C LEU A 604 23.53 -5.70 -1.54
N PHE A 605 24.78 -5.82 -1.10
CA PHE A 605 25.18 -6.62 0.05
C PHE A 605 24.76 -8.11 -0.05
N ARG A 606 24.83 -8.71 -1.26
CA ARG A 606 24.43 -10.09 -1.54
C ARG A 606 22.93 -10.31 -1.30
N ASP A 607 22.11 -9.53 -1.97
CA ASP A 607 20.64 -9.58 -1.96
C ASP A 607 19.97 -9.23 -0.61
N LYS A 608 20.74 -8.64 0.31
CA LYS A 608 20.22 -8.20 1.61
C LYS A 608 19.58 -6.81 1.57
N VAL A 609 19.81 -6.04 0.51
CA VAL A 609 19.28 -4.69 0.34
C VAL A 609 18.86 -4.48 -1.11
N LEU A 610 17.61 -4.16 -1.32
CA LEU A 610 17.08 -3.75 -2.61
C LEU A 610 17.02 -2.22 -2.71
N LEU A 611 17.67 -1.66 -3.73
CA LEU A 611 17.52 -0.27 -4.14
C LEU A 611 16.75 -0.22 -5.45
N SER A 612 15.70 0.58 -5.51
CA SER A 612 14.92 0.83 -6.72
C SER A 612 14.87 2.33 -7.00
N ALA A 613 15.07 2.72 -8.25
CA ALA A 613 14.91 4.09 -8.69
C ALA A 613 14.19 4.13 -10.04
N SER A 614 13.18 5.00 -10.17
CA SER A 614 12.42 5.14 -11.41
C SER A 614 12.09 6.58 -11.72
N TYR A 615 12.03 6.90 -13.01
CA TYR A 615 11.42 8.12 -13.54
C TYR A 615 10.09 7.76 -14.18
N PHE A 616 9.05 8.53 -13.85
CA PHE A 616 7.70 8.30 -14.34
C PHE A 616 7.08 9.57 -14.94
N ASN A 617 6.16 9.36 -15.87
CA ASN A 617 5.24 10.38 -16.39
C ASN A 617 3.84 9.79 -16.38
N LEU A 618 3.01 10.26 -15.44
CA LEU A 618 1.65 9.82 -15.23
C LEU A 618 0.70 10.94 -15.68
N ARG A 619 -0.10 10.65 -16.71
CA ARG A 619 -1.10 11.57 -17.25
C ARG A 619 -2.50 11.06 -16.94
N GLN A 620 -3.35 11.93 -16.39
CA GLN A 620 -4.77 11.71 -16.18
C GLN A 620 -5.58 12.63 -17.07
N SER A 621 -6.65 12.12 -17.66
CA SER A 621 -7.63 12.88 -18.45
C SER A 621 -8.99 12.81 -17.78
N ASN A 622 -9.86 13.79 -18.08
CA ASN A 622 -11.24 13.85 -17.59
C ASN A 622 -11.36 13.86 -16.06
N ILE A 623 -10.67 14.78 -15.41
CA ILE A 623 -10.75 14.94 -13.96
C ILE A 623 -12.10 15.48 -13.57
N ARG A 624 -12.81 14.76 -12.72
CA ARG A 624 -14.12 15.14 -12.22
C ARG A 624 -14.00 16.14 -11.08
N VAL A 625 -14.75 17.26 -11.18
CA VAL A 625 -14.82 18.31 -10.16
C VAL A 625 -16.24 18.87 -10.09
N ASN A 626 -16.58 19.51 -8.98
CA ASN A 626 -17.85 20.20 -8.86
C ASN A 626 -17.96 21.32 -9.91
N ASP A 627 -19.14 21.47 -10.53
CA ASP A 627 -19.42 22.56 -11.46
C ASP A 627 -19.37 23.92 -10.72
N PRO A 628 -18.49 24.86 -11.11
CA PRO A 628 -18.37 26.14 -10.45
C PRO A 628 -19.64 27.03 -10.58
N VAL A 629 -20.53 26.73 -11.52
CA VAL A 629 -21.80 27.46 -11.72
C VAL A 629 -22.91 26.85 -10.88
N ASN A 630 -22.94 25.52 -10.73
CA ASN A 630 -23.93 24.80 -9.93
C ASN A 630 -23.26 23.63 -9.19
N PRO A 631 -22.83 23.80 -7.95
CA PRO A 631 -22.07 22.79 -7.19
C PRO A 631 -22.81 21.47 -6.94
N PHE A 632 -24.11 21.38 -7.25
CA PHE A 632 -24.87 20.11 -7.21
C PHE A 632 -24.58 19.18 -8.40
N TYR A 633 -23.88 19.67 -9.41
CA TYR A 633 -23.45 18.93 -10.58
C TYR A 633 -21.92 18.87 -10.63
N GLU A 634 -21.42 18.02 -11.50
CA GLU A 634 -19.99 17.87 -11.74
C GLU A 634 -19.65 18.19 -13.20
N ILE A 635 -18.41 18.54 -13.45
CA ILE A 635 -17.84 18.71 -14.79
C ILE A 635 -16.53 17.92 -14.91
N ALA A 636 -16.16 17.56 -16.13
CA ALA A 636 -14.86 16.97 -16.42
C ALA A 636 -13.88 18.07 -16.84
N LEU A 637 -12.78 18.24 -16.08
CA LEU A 637 -11.63 19.03 -16.49
C LEU A 637 -10.75 18.25 -17.47
N PRO A 638 -9.98 18.91 -18.35
CA PRO A 638 -9.14 18.26 -19.35
C PRO A 638 -8.16 17.23 -18.80
N GLY A 639 -7.57 17.52 -17.62
CA GLY A 639 -6.68 16.57 -16.95
C GLY A 639 -5.47 17.20 -16.29
N GLN A 640 -4.60 16.32 -15.79
CA GLN A 640 -3.33 16.69 -15.13
C GLN A 640 -2.21 15.72 -15.48
N VAL A 641 -0.98 16.19 -15.28
CA VAL A 641 0.24 15.40 -15.41
C VAL A 641 1.01 15.47 -14.11
N GLY A 642 1.58 14.34 -13.68
CA GLY A 642 2.59 14.24 -12.65
C GLY A 642 3.81 13.52 -13.24
N GLU A 643 4.96 14.15 -13.19
CA GLU A 643 6.21 13.54 -13.66
C GLU A 643 7.30 13.70 -12.61
N GLY A 644 8.18 12.71 -12.47
CA GLY A 644 9.15 12.78 -11.41
C GLY A 644 10.02 11.56 -11.20
N LEU A 645 10.78 11.65 -10.13
CA LEU A 645 11.70 10.63 -9.66
C LEU A 645 11.16 9.96 -8.38
N ASP A 646 11.34 8.65 -8.32
CA ASP A 646 10.97 7.82 -7.18
C ASP A 646 12.14 6.91 -6.83
N VAL A 647 12.64 6.98 -5.59
CA VAL A 647 13.76 6.17 -5.11
C VAL A 647 13.35 5.48 -3.81
N SER A 648 13.66 4.21 -3.68
CA SER A 648 13.48 3.45 -2.43
C SER A 648 14.66 2.54 -2.15
N ILE A 649 14.94 2.35 -0.86
CA ILE A 649 15.94 1.42 -0.35
C ILE A 649 15.36 0.67 0.84
N THR A 650 15.49 -0.65 0.83
CA THR A 650 14.97 -1.49 1.93
C THR A 650 15.89 -2.69 2.13
N GLY A 651 16.17 -3.05 3.38
CA GLY A 651 16.91 -4.27 3.69
C GLY A 651 17.78 -4.19 4.96
N GLU A 652 18.69 -5.14 5.08
CA GLU A 652 19.60 -5.34 6.21
C GLU A 652 21.06 -5.42 5.71
N PRO A 653 21.74 -4.27 5.52
CA PRO A 653 23.09 -4.25 4.96
C PRO A 653 24.12 -4.99 5.83
N LEU A 654 23.93 -5.01 7.14
CA LEU A 654 24.73 -5.76 8.13
C LEU A 654 23.79 -6.39 9.14
N GLU A 655 24.19 -7.51 9.74
CA GLU A 655 23.41 -8.19 10.77
C GLU A 655 22.95 -7.24 11.88
N GLY A 656 21.64 -7.19 12.11
CA GLY A 656 20.99 -6.31 13.07
C GLY A 656 20.84 -4.84 12.64
N TRP A 657 21.40 -4.43 11.49
CA TRP A 657 21.22 -3.07 10.96
C TRP A 657 20.20 -3.03 9.84
N GLN A 658 19.02 -2.56 10.14
CA GLN A 658 17.91 -2.43 9.19
C GLN A 658 17.81 -1.00 8.67
N ILE A 659 17.45 -0.88 7.39
CA ILE A 659 17.19 0.38 6.71
C ILE A 659 15.93 0.27 5.84
N SER A 660 15.06 1.27 5.92
CA SER A 660 13.93 1.47 5.00
C SER A 660 13.82 2.95 4.70
N GLY A 661 13.93 3.32 3.43
CA GLY A 661 13.89 4.72 3.03
C GLY A 661 13.23 4.90 1.68
N SER A 662 12.65 6.07 1.48
CA SER A 662 12.07 6.47 0.20
C SER A 662 12.17 7.98 0.00
N TYR A 663 12.31 8.39 -1.25
CA TYR A 663 12.23 9.77 -1.68
C TYR A 663 11.49 9.84 -3.00
N THR A 664 10.49 10.72 -3.07
CA THR A 664 9.74 10.97 -4.31
C THR A 664 9.68 12.47 -4.55
N ARG A 665 10.04 12.88 -5.75
CA ARG A 665 9.83 14.23 -6.25
C ARG A 665 8.93 14.19 -7.46
N THR A 666 7.82 14.94 -7.43
CA THR A 666 6.85 15.01 -8.53
C THR A 666 6.58 16.47 -8.87
N GLU A 667 6.74 16.82 -10.12
CA GLU A 667 6.26 18.08 -10.68
C GLU A 667 4.85 17.85 -11.24
N TYR A 668 3.92 18.72 -10.84
CA TYR A 668 2.52 18.61 -11.22
C TYR A 668 2.10 19.77 -12.08
N SER A 669 1.25 19.52 -13.08
CA SER A 669 0.62 20.55 -13.89
C SER A 669 -0.76 20.11 -14.39
N TYR A 670 -1.70 21.04 -14.52
CA TYR A 670 -2.92 20.80 -15.29
C TYR A 670 -2.63 20.86 -16.78
N LEU A 671 -3.38 20.09 -17.58
CA LEU A 671 -3.24 20.09 -19.05
C LEU A 671 -3.69 21.41 -19.68
N GLU A 672 -4.71 22.05 -19.09
CA GLU A 672 -5.20 23.36 -19.48
C GLU A 672 -5.31 24.24 -18.22
N PRO A 673 -4.21 24.94 -17.84
CA PRO A 673 -4.17 25.73 -16.62
C PRO A 673 -5.18 26.89 -16.61
N GLU A 674 -5.52 27.44 -17.77
CA GLU A 674 -6.49 28.55 -17.91
C GLU A 674 -7.90 28.16 -17.46
N ILE A 675 -8.24 26.86 -17.54
CA ILE A 675 -9.53 26.32 -17.12
C ILE A 675 -9.44 25.64 -15.75
N SER A 676 -8.30 24.98 -15.49
CA SER A 676 -8.17 24.04 -14.38
C SER A 676 -7.50 24.64 -13.14
N GLY A 677 -6.81 25.80 -13.28
CA GLY A 677 -5.99 26.43 -12.25
C GLY A 677 -4.49 26.11 -12.38
N THR A 678 -3.67 26.80 -11.58
CA THR A 678 -2.19 26.78 -11.68
C THR A 678 -1.54 25.73 -10.79
N GLU A 679 -2.18 25.34 -9.69
CA GLU A 679 -1.62 24.38 -8.73
C GLU A 679 -2.52 23.15 -8.60
N VAL A 680 -1.91 21.96 -8.61
CA VAL A 680 -2.61 20.72 -8.29
C VAL A 680 -2.73 20.61 -6.79
N ILE A 681 -3.99 20.55 -6.32
CA ILE A 681 -4.29 20.53 -4.87
C ILE A 681 -3.85 19.23 -4.21
N MET A 682 -3.51 19.29 -2.92
CA MET A 682 -3.12 18.15 -2.08
C MET A 682 -1.91 17.35 -2.60
N ALA A 683 -1.11 17.93 -3.49
CA ALA A 683 -0.01 17.26 -4.18
C ALA A 683 1.35 17.87 -3.78
N PRO A 684 1.96 17.44 -2.66
CA PRO A 684 3.29 17.91 -2.29
C PRO A 684 4.34 17.42 -3.31
N ARG A 685 5.25 18.32 -3.72
CA ARG A 685 6.26 17.99 -4.74
C ARG A 685 7.33 17.03 -4.23
N ASP A 686 7.79 17.22 -3.00
CA ASP A 686 8.79 16.36 -2.38
C ASP A 686 8.19 15.60 -1.20
N GLN A 687 8.48 14.31 -1.11
CA GLN A 687 8.12 13.44 0.01
C GLN A 687 9.30 12.54 0.33
N TYR A 688 9.58 12.35 1.61
CA TYR A 688 10.68 11.50 2.03
C TYR A 688 10.38 10.79 3.34
N SER A 689 10.93 9.60 3.43
CA SER A 689 10.99 8.80 4.65
C SER A 689 12.33 8.12 4.74
N LEU A 690 12.87 8.04 5.94
CA LEU A 690 14.04 7.22 6.24
C LEU A 690 13.88 6.70 7.65
N TYR A 691 13.84 5.40 7.81
CA TYR A 691 13.90 4.73 9.10
C TYR A 691 15.11 3.78 9.10
N THR A 692 15.85 3.79 10.20
CA THR A 692 16.94 2.86 10.43
C THR A 692 16.94 2.40 11.88
N SER A 693 17.28 1.14 12.09
CA SER A 693 17.46 0.58 13.43
C SER A 693 18.68 -0.34 13.47
N TYR A 694 19.32 -0.38 14.62
CA TYR A 694 20.41 -1.31 14.88
C TYR A 694 20.15 -2.06 16.17
N ARG A 695 20.18 -3.39 16.10
CA ARG A 695 20.06 -4.31 17.23
C ARG A 695 21.34 -5.11 17.36
N HIS A 696 21.94 -5.05 18.55
CA HIS A 696 23.15 -5.79 18.89
C HIS A 696 22.82 -6.96 19.82
N LYS A 697 23.27 -8.14 19.48
CA LYS A 697 23.23 -9.32 20.36
C LYS A 697 24.29 -9.15 21.45
N VAL A 698 23.85 -8.83 22.67
CA VAL A 698 24.75 -8.71 23.86
C VAL A 698 25.12 -10.10 24.39
N SER A 699 24.18 -11.04 24.27
CA SER A 699 24.36 -12.46 24.59
C SER A 699 23.31 -13.28 23.84
N GLU A 700 23.38 -14.61 23.94
CA GLU A 700 22.34 -15.49 23.30
C GLU A 700 20.91 -15.19 23.74
N LYS A 701 20.72 -14.63 24.94
CA LYS A 701 19.37 -14.32 25.48
C LYS A 701 19.07 -12.83 25.56
N VAL A 702 20.03 -11.96 25.25
CA VAL A 702 19.85 -10.51 25.40
C VAL A 702 20.27 -9.79 24.13
N SER A 703 19.35 -9.04 23.55
CA SER A 703 19.65 -8.07 22.50
C SER A 703 19.13 -6.70 22.88
N ALA A 704 19.87 -5.65 22.51
CA ALA A 704 19.47 -4.26 22.73
C ALA A 704 19.70 -3.45 21.45
N GLY A 705 18.90 -2.42 21.23
CA GLY A 705 19.02 -1.63 20.01
C GLY A 705 18.33 -0.28 20.08
N LEU A 706 18.63 0.53 19.08
CA LEU A 706 18.01 1.84 18.88
C LEU A 706 17.52 1.94 17.44
N GLY A 707 16.44 2.70 17.25
CA GLY A 707 15.92 3.06 15.95
C GLY A 707 15.59 4.53 15.87
N ALA A 708 15.65 5.09 14.67
CA ALA A 708 15.23 6.46 14.41
C ALA A 708 14.61 6.58 13.01
N GLY A 709 13.61 7.44 12.89
CA GLY A 709 12.93 7.73 11.63
C GLY A 709 12.80 9.22 11.38
N VAL A 710 12.91 9.62 10.11
CA VAL A 710 12.64 10.98 9.63
C VAL A 710 11.61 10.88 8.52
N PHE A 711 10.52 11.66 8.65
CA PHE A 711 9.41 11.66 7.71
C PHE A 711 9.03 13.09 7.37
N GLY A 712 8.82 13.37 6.09
CA GLY A 712 8.46 14.74 5.73
C GLY A 712 7.97 14.91 4.30
N ARG A 713 7.45 16.11 4.03
CA ARG A 713 6.99 16.55 2.72
C ARG A 713 7.18 18.06 2.54
N SER A 714 7.21 18.49 1.29
CA SER A 714 7.13 19.91 0.94
C SER A 714 5.72 20.49 1.20
N LYS A 715 5.55 21.78 1.01
CA LYS A 715 4.23 22.43 1.04
C LYS A 715 3.31 21.84 -0.03
N ALA A 716 1.99 21.91 0.20
CA ALA A 716 0.96 21.49 -0.75
C ALA A 716 -0.11 22.57 -0.89
N ALA A 717 -0.62 22.77 -2.10
CA ALA A 717 -1.69 23.73 -2.37
C ALA A 717 -3.03 23.22 -1.78
N VAL A 718 -3.80 24.14 -1.24
CA VAL A 718 -5.18 23.95 -0.74
C VAL A 718 -6.19 24.26 -1.84
N ASP A 719 -5.91 25.29 -2.62
CA ASP A 719 -6.74 25.73 -3.74
C ASP A 719 -5.97 25.63 -5.08
N ARG A 720 -6.73 25.65 -6.19
CA ARG A 720 -6.17 25.51 -7.55
C ARG A 720 -5.50 26.81 -8.04
N ASP A 721 -5.84 27.93 -7.49
CA ASP A 721 -5.26 29.22 -7.90
C ASP A 721 -3.90 29.47 -7.23
N GLY A 722 -3.55 28.62 -6.25
CA GLY A 722 -2.28 28.71 -5.54
C GLY A 722 -2.21 29.87 -4.53
N ASN A 723 -3.35 30.30 -3.98
CA ASN A 723 -3.40 31.35 -2.97
C ASN A 723 -3.05 30.80 -1.58
N ASP A 724 -3.58 29.62 -1.24
CA ASP A 724 -3.42 29.00 0.07
C ASP A 724 -2.58 27.73 0.01
N PHE A 725 -1.67 27.57 0.98
CA PHE A 725 -0.79 26.41 1.10
C PHE A 725 -0.76 25.87 2.52
N ILE A 726 -0.77 24.55 2.64
CA ILE A 726 -0.33 23.87 3.85
C ILE A 726 1.21 23.82 3.85
N GLY A 727 1.81 24.21 4.97
CA GLY A 727 3.26 24.24 5.16
C GLY A 727 3.91 22.84 5.02
N ALA A 728 5.22 22.84 4.77
CA ALA A 728 6.04 21.65 4.78
C ALA A 728 6.05 20.97 6.17
N THR A 729 6.14 19.66 6.19
CA THR A 729 6.22 18.89 7.44
C THR A 729 7.57 18.18 7.55
N ASN A 730 8.02 18.01 8.79
CA ASN A 730 9.21 17.25 9.13
C ASN A 730 9.05 16.68 10.54
N GLN A 731 9.01 15.37 10.67
CA GLN A 731 8.85 14.65 11.92
C GLN A 731 10.01 13.71 12.13
N VAL A 732 10.53 13.67 13.35
CA VAL A 732 11.55 12.71 13.78
C VAL A 732 10.97 11.84 14.87
N ASP A 733 11.11 10.54 14.71
CA ASP A 733 10.72 9.52 15.70
C ASP A 733 11.96 8.75 16.18
N ALA A 734 11.92 8.21 17.39
CA ALA A 734 12.99 7.40 17.96
C ALA A 734 12.44 6.21 18.75
N ASN A 735 13.15 5.09 18.71
CA ASN A 735 12.79 3.86 19.41
C ASN A 735 13.99 3.27 20.15
N ALA A 736 13.72 2.57 21.26
CA ALA A 736 14.69 1.75 21.98
C ALA A 736 14.11 0.35 22.17
N PHE A 737 14.93 -0.65 21.87
CA PHE A 737 14.57 -2.07 21.90
C PHE A 737 15.37 -2.82 22.94
N LEU A 738 14.74 -3.74 23.65
CA LEU A 738 15.39 -4.68 24.55
C LEU A 738 14.64 -6.01 24.49
N THR A 739 15.37 -7.07 24.13
CA THR A 739 14.87 -8.44 24.22
C THR A 739 15.64 -9.18 25.31
N VAL A 740 14.94 -9.86 26.23
CA VAL A 740 15.53 -10.69 27.28
C VAL A 740 14.83 -12.05 27.30
N GLY A 741 15.43 -13.04 26.69
CA GLY A 741 14.80 -14.34 26.48
C GLY A 741 13.47 -14.21 25.73
N PRO A 742 12.33 -14.64 26.32
CA PRO A 742 11.02 -14.52 25.65
C PRO A 742 10.39 -13.13 25.74
N LEU A 743 10.97 -12.20 26.49
CA LEU A 743 10.42 -10.87 26.73
C LEU A 743 10.98 -9.86 25.72
N ASP A 744 10.09 -9.16 25.03
CA ASP A 744 10.39 -8.05 24.12
C ASP A 744 9.87 -6.73 24.69
N LEU A 745 10.71 -5.72 24.69
CA LEU A 745 10.38 -4.35 25.08
C LEU A 745 10.70 -3.41 23.91
N ASN A 746 9.72 -2.57 23.55
CA ASN A 746 9.91 -1.49 22.58
C ASN A 746 9.37 -0.19 23.19
N PHE A 747 10.24 0.78 23.42
CA PHE A 747 9.86 2.12 23.85
C PHE A 747 10.07 3.09 22.69
N GLY A 748 9.01 3.78 22.28
CA GLY A 748 9.01 4.73 21.18
C GLY A 748 8.59 6.13 21.59
N VAL A 749 9.21 7.11 20.96
CA VAL A 749 8.82 8.53 21.04
C VAL A 749 8.56 9.02 19.62
N ARG A 750 7.33 9.46 19.35
CA ARG A 750 6.93 10.08 18.08
C ARG A 750 7.04 11.60 18.18
N ASN A 751 7.36 12.23 17.05
CA ASN A 751 7.54 13.68 16.97
C ASN A 751 8.48 14.21 18.07
N LEU A 752 9.69 13.65 18.16
CA LEU A 752 10.68 13.87 19.22
C LEU A 752 10.92 15.34 19.53
N PHE A 753 10.87 16.21 18.51
CA PHE A 753 11.11 17.65 18.61
C PHE A 753 9.84 18.47 18.81
N ASP A 754 8.67 17.82 18.99
CA ASP A 754 7.37 18.46 19.26
C ASP A 754 6.99 19.52 18.22
N ARG A 755 7.22 19.24 16.94
CA ARG A 755 6.92 20.17 15.85
C ARG A 755 5.44 20.16 15.53
N LEU A 756 4.87 21.34 15.37
CA LEU A 756 3.51 21.49 14.84
C LEU A 756 3.52 21.20 13.35
N ASN A 757 2.85 20.12 12.95
CA ASN A 757 2.68 19.68 11.58
C ASN A 757 1.19 19.75 11.20
N TYR A 758 0.90 19.98 9.92
CA TYR A 758 -0.45 19.99 9.39
C TYR A 758 -0.61 18.89 8.34
N GLY A 759 -1.79 18.23 8.34
CA GLY A 759 -2.17 17.27 7.31
C GLY A 759 -2.52 17.97 5.99
N VAL A 760 -2.47 17.24 4.89
CA VAL A 760 -2.87 17.73 3.57
C VAL A 760 -4.40 17.74 3.47
N THR A 761 -4.96 18.85 2.98
CA THR A 761 -6.41 19.06 2.85
C THR A 761 -6.72 19.98 1.66
N PRO A 762 -7.88 19.86 0.99
CA PRO A 762 -8.38 20.82 0.02
C PRO A 762 -9.27 21.87 0.67
N SER A 763 -9.34 21.93 2.01
CA SER A 763 -10.28 22.77 2.75
C SER A 763 -9.58 23.82 3.60
N THR A 764 -10.07 25.06 3.55
CA THR A 764 -9.66 26.15 4.45
C THR A 764 -10.38 26.09 5.80
N THR A 765 -11.51 25.40 5.89
CA THR A 765 -12.30 25.25 7.12
C THR A 765 -11.95 23.98 7.92
N TYR A 766 -11.10 23.13 7.37
CA TYR A 766 -10.67 21.90 8.02
C TYR A 766 -9.21 21.59 7.67
N VAL A 767 -8.30 21.97 8.57
CA VAL A 767 -6.85 21.75 8.43
C VAL A 767 -6.42 20.74 9.49
N PRO A 768 -6.21 19.46 9.15
CA PRO A 768 -5.80 18.43 10.12
C PRO A 768 -4.48 18.82 10.78
N ILE A 769 -4.38 18.56 12.08
CA ILE A 769 -3.17 18.77 12.87
C ILE A 769 -2.47 17.43 13.09
N GLY A 770 -1.16 17.41 12.95
CA GLY A 770 -0.33 16.25 13.28
C GLY A 770 -0.21 16.06 14.79
N GLU A 771 -0.01 14.80 15.21
CA GLU A 771 0.18 14.43 16.60
C GLU A 771 1.40 15.16 17.21
N PRO A 772 1.26 15.84 18.38
CA PRO A 772 2.39 16.39 19.13
C PRO A 772 3.33 15.26 19.60
N ARG A 773 4.39 15.62 20.31
CA ARG A 773 5.27 14.59 20.90
C ARG A 773 4.47 13.64 21.79
N SER A 774 4.57 12.36 21.47
CA SER A 774 3.90 11.28 22.20
C SER A 774 4.86 10.11 22.42
N TRP A 775 4.54 9.26 23.40
CA TRP A 775 5.33 8.09 23.74
C TRP A 775 4.46 6.83 23.74
N ARG A 776 5.11 5.69 23.52
CA ARG A 776 4.51 4.35 23.60
C ARG A 776 5.52 3.36 24.19
N LEU A 777 5.02 2.42 24.97
CA LEU A 777 5.77 1.29 25.49
C LEU A 777 4.99 0.01 25.15
N THR A 778 5.64 -0.87 24.40
CA THR A 778 5.13 -2.22 24.12
C THR A 778 5.95 -3.23 24.93
N VAL A 779 5.24 -4.12 25.61
CA VAL A 779 5.80 -5.27 26.32
C VAL A 779 5.22 -6.53 25.69
N GLY A 780 6.04 -7.34 25.06
CA GLY A 780 5.66 -8.58 24.40
C GLY A 780 6.27 -9.79 25.07
N TYR A 781 5.56 -10.91 25.06
CA TYR A 781 6.05 -12.18 25.56
C TYR A 781 5.78 -13.30 24.55
N ARG A 782 6.84 -14.02 24.18
CA ARG A 782 6.79 -15.21 23.34
C ARG A 782 6.76 -16.45 24.23
N PHE A 783 5.70 -17.23 24.16
CA PHE A 783 5.57 -18.45 24.98
C PHE A 783 6.34 -19.62 24.34
N PHE A 784 6.33 -19.69 23.01
CA PHE A 784 7.08 -20.65 22.18
C PHE A 784 7.21 -20.11 20.77
#